data_dd970c438521b5a261c90c4f2967f513
#
_entry.id   dd970c438521b5a261c90c4f2967f513
#
_cell.length_a   1.000
_cell.length_b   1.000
_cell.length_c   1.000
_cell.angle_alpha   90.00
_cell.angle_beta   90.00
_cell.angle_gamma   90.00
#
_symmetry.space_group_name_H-M   'P 1'
#
loop_
_entity.id
_entity.type
_entity.pdbx_description
1 polymer ?
#
loop_
_entity_poly.entity_id
_entity_poly.type
_entity_poly.pdbx_seq_one_letter_code
_entity_poly.pdbx_strand_id
1 'polypeptide(L)'
;VNPFVFIIDENFSFKVVAEKIRDLACNIQRYVRVTEHNISNIFDYFCKNVLKGKNKLNGHDLVGIFMGVLNDQTNYYQHPTKPNILVCNGTNVNMDGSNFKSFFGYFDRNYTPQEKTRMTSIADRLIEDADRRMKGDFWTPTLFVDYAHRMLERELGEEWKEQYAVWDNCWGTGNLTRDYHFGELYCSTLFQSELDMGANYNPEATKFQFDFLNDYIPSPDDIVQYQSKIPQGLYEALKQNKPIVFFLNPPYATSSSNFGAGNNSTKGAGSCDTAVKKNMVREGMDNASKNLYAQFLYRIIRIKQVFHLTNCHIGLYSPSLFLTGPAWAVFRKHFLKEFSYENACQFQASHFADVSDSWGISFSIWKSGETANKESFSFELIDEVEGEILAIGRKDVYNIDGKTSAKEWIKQPIKGISVEEKPTFSSALSVKEGKNCNTKINRNALGCYSNMGNNVDQNQQKVAIFTSCDSSNANGLSIMPENYERVMTLFAARRLVNKNWMNWADEYLAPNESHPKWNEFVSDSIVYSLFESKCNQASLRQIEFKGKKWNIYNEFFWMSKDEILQLASDHQLDECYNDARTAKDRFVYQKLQTITLSSEAQAVLDKADEIVRSTFLFRELFDGSHPEYQIMNWDCGWYQIKALAKEYGKNQLDEFNVLYKDLADKMRPMVFILGFLK
;
A
#
# COMPACT_ATOMS: atom_id res chain seq x y z
N VAL A 1 37.21 -14.30 -18.58
CA VAL A 1 35.94 -13.71 -19.04
C VAL A 1 36.03 -13.64 -20.55
N ASN A 2 35.26 -14.47 -21.23
CA ASN A 2 35.20 -14.39 -22.70
C ASN A 2 34.34 -13.16 -23.07
N PRO A 3 34.87 -12.21 -23.87
CA PRO A 3 34.10 -11.07 -24.30
C PRO A 3 32.99 -11.54 -25.28
N PHE A 4 31.80 -10.95 -25.13
CA PHE A 4 30.72 -11.16 -26.09
C PHE A 4 31.01 -10.33 -27.35
N VAL A 5 31.01 -10.96 -28.52
CA VAL A 5 31.13 -10.29 -29.80
C VAL A 5 29.77 -10.35 -30.51
N PHE A 6 29.20 -9.18 -30.80
CA PHE A 6 28.03 -9.06 -31.67
C PHE A 6 28.47 -8.58 -33.04
N ILE A 7 27.98 -9.24 -34.05
CA ILE A 7 28.13 -8.77 -35.43
C ILE A 7 26.99 -7.81 -35.71
N ILE A 8 27.31 -6.55 -36.02
CA ILE A 8 26.33 -5.54 -36.41
C ILE A 8 26.22 -5.63 -37.94
N ASP A 9 25.16 -6.24 -38.42
CA ASP A 9 24.77 -6.33 -39.81
C ASP A 9 23.36 -5.74 -40.01
N GLU A 10 22.83 -5.83 -41.22
CA GLU A 10 21.49 -5.35 -41.57
C GLU A 10 20.33 -6.04 -40.79
N ASN A 11 20.59 -7.16 -40.14
CA ASN A 11 19.65 -7.89 -39.28
C ASN A 11 19.85 -7.59 -37.78
N PHE A 12 20.74 -6.66 -37.44
CA PHE A 12 20.99 -6.29 -36.04
C PHE A 12 19.74 -5.71 -35.38
N SER A 13 19.36 -6.29 -34.25
CA SER A 13 18.24 -5.85 -33.46
C SER A 13 18.59 -5.81 -31.97
N PHE A 14 18.35 -4.69 -31.31
CA PHE A 14 18.50 -4.59 -29.84
C PHE A 14 17.67 -5.63 -29.09
N LYS A 15 16.55 -6.08 -29.65
CA LYS A 15 15.74 -7.15 -29.09
C LYS A 15 16.50 -8.47 -29.04
N VAL A 16 17.18 -8.83 -30.13
CA VAL A 16 18.02 -10.04 -30.20
C VAL A 16 19.19 -9.96 -29.23
N VAL A 17 19.81 -8.79 -29.09
CA VAL A 17 20.86 -8.56 -28.08
C VAL A 17 20.33 -8.73 -26.67
N ALA A 18 19.19 -8.13 -26.36
CA ALA A 18 18.54 -8.23 -25.05
C ALA A 18 18.12 -9.67 -24.70
N GLU A 19 17.60 -10.42 -25.70
CA GLU A 19 17.28 -11.84 -25.56
C GLU A 19 18.55 -12.66 -25.29
N LYS A 20 19.61 -12.41 -26.03
CA LYS A 20 20.88 -13.13 -25.89
C LYS A 20 21.60 -12.79 -24.58
N ILE A 21 21.52 -11.52 -24.12
CA ILE A 21 22.01 -11.12 -22.78
C ILE A 21 21.17 -11.80 -21.68
N ARG A 22 19.86 -11.89 -21.87
CA ARG A 22 18.97 -12.60 -20.94
C ARG A 22 19.29 -14.09 -20.88
N ASP A 23 19.47 -14.74 -22.02
CA ASP A 23 19.85 -16.16 -22.11
C ASP A 23 21.21 -16.41 -21.46
N LEU A 24 22.13 -15.48 -21.61
CA LEU A 24 23.46 -15.56 -21.02
C LEU A 24 23.45 -15.25 -19.52
N ALA A 25 22.63 -14.31 -19.08
CA ALA A 25 22.39 -14.06 -17.65
C ALA A 25 21.70 -15.26 -16.98
N CYS A 26 20.80 -15.93 -17.71
CA CYS A 26 20.19 -17.21 -17.26
C CYS A 26 21.20 -18.38 -17.30
N ASN A 27 22.24 -18.32 -18.13
CA ASN A 27 23.28 -19.37 -18.28
C ASN A 27 24.54 -19.11 -17.43
N ILE A 28 24.68 -17.92 -16.80
CA ILE A 28 25.63 -17.74 -15.71
C ILE A 28 25.00 -18.42 -14.50
N GLN A 29 25.26 -19.68 -14.34
CA GLN A 29 24.88 -20.48 -13.17
C GLN A 29 25.56 -19.88 -11.94
N ARG A 30 24.91 -18.91 -11.29
CA ARG A 30 25.17 -18.56 -9.91
C ARG A 30 24.44 -19.61 -9.06
N TYR A 31 25.12 -20.70 -8.80
CA TYR A 31 24.63 -21.67 -7.86
C TYR A 31 24.62 -21.06 -6.47
N VAL A 32 23.44 -20.72 -6.01
CA VAL A 32 23.23 -20.37 -4.61
C VAL A 32 23.21 -21.65 -3.80
N ARG A 33 24.13 -21.78 -2.85
CA ARG A 33 24.13 -22.92 -1.95
C ARG A 33 23.02 -22.73 -0.93
N VAL A 34 22.12 -23.71 -0.82
CA VAL A 34 21.08 -23.72 0.21
C VAL A 34 21.74 -24.03 1.54
N THR A 35 21.54 -23.16 2.51
CA THR A 35 22.08 -23.24 3.87
C THR A 35 20.96 -23.13 4.91
N GLU A 36 21.27 -23.41 6.17
CA GLU A 36 20.34 -23.20 7.29
C GLU A 36 19.79 -21.75 7.33
N HIS A 37 20.60 -20.79 6.91
CA HIS A 37 20.24 -19.35 6.98
C HIS A 37 19.32 -18.90 5.86
N ASN A 38 19.34 -19.55 4.69
CA ASN A 38 18.56 -19.11 3.53
C ASN A 38 17.43 -20.07 3.12
N ILE A 39 17.38 -21.29 3.69
CA ILE A 39 16.40 -22.31 3.28
C ILE A 39 14.94 -21.87 3.50
N SER A 40 14.67 -21.12 4.55
CA SER A 40 13.33 -20.60 4.82
C SER A 40 12.88 -19.61 3.72
N ASN A 41 13.75 -18.69 3.31
CA ASN A 41 13.47 -17.74 2.24
C ASN A 41 13.30 -18.43 0.88
N ILE A 42 14.10 -19.46 0.63
CA ILE A 42 14.00 -20.28 -0.57
C ILE A 42 12.71 -21.08 -0.59
N PHE A 43 12.31 -21.64 0.54
CA PHE A 43 11.03 -22.32 0.70
C PHE A 43 9.84 -21.37 0.46
N ASP A 44 9.92 -20.15 0.98
CA ASP A 44 8.91 -19.11 0.77
C ASP A 44 8.77 -18.73 -0.69
N TYR A 45 9.89 -18.50 -1.35
CA TYR A 45 9.90 -18.23 -2.77
C TYR A 45 9.28 -19.39 -3.57
N PHE A 46 9.62 -20.63 -3.22
CA PHE A 46 9.06 -21.82 -3.86
C PHE A 46 7.55 -21.89 -3.70
N CYS A 47 7.03 -21.70 -2.50
CA CYS A 47 5.60 -21.70 -2.21
C CYS A 47 4.87 -20.55 -2.89
N LYS A 48 5.48 -19.37 -2.98
CA LYS A 48 4.87 -18.16 -3.53
C LYS A 48 4.86 -18.13 -5.06
N ASN A 49 5.97 -18.50 -5.67
CA ASN A 49 6.21 -18.27 -7.09
C ASN A 49 6.15 -19.56 -7.93
N VAL A 50 6.41 -20.72 -7.35
CA VAL A 50 6.45 -21.99 -8.06
C VAL A 50 5.16 -22.78 -7.90
N LEU A 51 4.67 -23.00 -6.68
CA LEU A 51 3.46 -23.78 -6.45
C LEU A 51 2.18 -22.97 -6.73
N LYS A 52 1.20 -23.61 -7.37
CA LYS A 52 -0.14 -23.05 -7.61
C LYS A 52 -1.20 -23.93 -6.94
N GLY A 53 -2.26 -23.29 -6.39
CA GLY A 53 -3.32 -24.02 -5.71
C GLY A 53 -2.92 -24.60 -4.34
N LYS A 54 -1.94 -24.00 -3.70
CA LYS A 54 -1.39 -24.38 -2.39
C LYS A 54 -2.42 -24.48 -1.26
N ASN A 55 -3.57 -23.82 -1.40
CA ASN A 55 -4.65 -23.81 -0.38
C ASN A 55 -5.26 -25.19 -0.07
N LYS A 56 -4.90 -26.21 -0.84
CA LYS A 56 -5.33 -27.59 -0.63
C LYS A 56 -4.29 -28.49 0.00
N LEU A 57 -3.07 -27.97 0.25
CA LEU A 57 -1.95 -28.68 0.81
C LEU A 57 -1.72 -28.18 2.26
N ASN A 58 -1.41 -29.07 3.18
CA ASN A 58 -1.00 -28.70 4.54
C ASN A 58 0.50 -28.38 4.56
N GLY A 59 1.01 -27.86 5.68
CA GLY A 59 2.42 -27.49 5.82
C GLY A 59 3.36 -28.67 5.62
N HIS A 60 3.00 -29.83 6.12
CA HIS A 60 3.77 -31.07 5.96
C HIS A 60 3.90 -31.45 4.47
N ASP A 61 2.79 -31.36 3.69
CA ASP A 61 2.80 -31.63 2.26
C ASP A 61 3.69 -30.62 1.51
N LEU A 62 3.60 -29.34 1.84
CA LEU A 62 4.38 -28.27 1.19
C LEU A 62 5.88 -28.46 1.43
N VAL A 63 6.28 -28.72 2.67
CA VAL A 63 7.70 -28.95 3.01
C VAL A 63 8.19 -30.27 2.42
N GLY A 64 7.37 -31.31 2.45
CA GLY A 64 7.67 -32.60 1.82
C GLY A 64 7.95 -32.46 0.31
N ILE A 65 7.12 -31.69 -0.40
CA ILE A 65 7.31 -31.38 -1.82
C ILE A 65 8.60 -30.59 -2.04
N PHE A 66 8.82 -29.53 -1.25
CA PHE A 66 10.02 -28.70 -1.37
C PHE A 66 11.29 -29.49 -1.13
N MET A 67 11.36 -30.25 -0.04
CA MET A 67 12.51 -31.07 0.31
C MET A 67 12.74 -32.21 -0.68
N GLY A 68 11.66 -32.82 -1.20
CA GLY A 68 11.74 -33.87 -2.21
C GLY A 68 12.36 -33.34 -3.52
N VAL A 69 11.95 -32.16 -3.94
CA VAL A 69 12.50 -31.51 -5.15
C VAL A 69 13.92 -30.97 -4.89
N LEU A 70 14.18 -30.36 -3.74
CA LEU A 70 15.51 -29.86 -3.37
C LEU A 70 16.56 -30.97 -3.31
N ASN A 71 16.18 -32.14 -2.78
CA ASN A 71 17.06 -33.31 -2.69
C ASN A 71 17.11 -34.16 -3.97
N ASP A 72 16.49 -33.71 -5.04
CA ASP A 72 16.46 -34.42 -6.35
C ASP A 72 15.92 -35.85 -6.24
N GLN A 73 14.89 -36.05 -5.41
CA GLN A 73 14.28 -37.36 -5.23
C GLN A 73 13.55 -37.79 -6.51
N THR A 74 13.74 -39.02 -6.98
CA THR A 74 13.25 -39.53 -8.26
C THR A 74 11.72 -39.56 -8.41
N ASN A 75 11.00 -39.49 -7.32
CA ASN A 75 9.54 -39.45 -7.24
C ASN A 75 8.95 -38.02 -7.20
N TYR A 76 9.80 -37.00 -7.31
CA TYR A 76 9.43 -35.59 -7.41
C TYR A 76 9.97 -34.99 -8.72
N TYR A 77 9.14 -34.87 -9.72
CA TYR A 77 9.58 -34.41 -11.04
C TYR A 77 8.48 -33.65 -11.80
N GLN A 78 8.90 -32.80 -12.73
CA GLN A 78 7.99 -32.13 -13.64
C GLN A 78 7.38 -33.14 -14.61
N HIS A 79 6.04 -33.11 -14.75
CA HIS A 79 5.34 -34.04 -15.67
C HIS A 79 5.84 -33.90 -17.11
N PRO A 80 6.21 -34.99 -17.80
CA PRO A 80 6.90 -34.93 -19.10
C PRO A 80 6.11 -34.23 -20.21
N THR A 81 4.78 -34.28 -20.16
CA THR A 81 3.91 -33.69 -21.21
C THR A 81 3.07 -32.52 -20.70
N LYS A 82 3.02 -32.26 -19.39
CA LYS A 82 2.24 -31.17 -18.76
C LYS A 82 3.16 -30.28 -17.94
N PRO A 83 3.73 -29.21 -18.54
CA PRO A 83 4.81 -28.45 -17.90
C PRO A 83 4.39 -27.73 -16.59
N ASN A 84 3.08 -27.52 -16.38
CA ASN A 84 2.56 -26.89 -15.17
C ASN A 84 2.09 -27.90 -14.11
N ILE A 85 2.53 -29.14 -14.19
CA ILE A 85 2.26 -30.20 -13.23
C ILE A 85 3.58 -30.71 -12.66
N LEU A 86 3.67 -30.74 -11.33
CA LEU A 86 4.70 -31.43 -10.55
C LEU A 86 4.11 -32.76 -10.08
N VAL A 87 4.78 -33.85 -10.37
CA VAL A 87 4.44 -35.18 -9.85
C VAL A 87 5.17 -35.37 -8.52
N CYS A 88 4.43 -35.60 -7.45
CA CYS A 88 4.95 -35.78 -6.10
C CYS A 88 4.42 -37.11 -5.55
N ASN A 89 5.28 -38.10 -5.42
CA ASN A 89 4.88 -39.44 -4.98
C ASN A 89 3.64 -40.00 -5.72
N GLY A 90 3.53 -39.78 -7.03
CA GLY A 90 2.40 -40.20 -7.85
C GLY A 90 1.19 -39.27 -7.79
N THR A 91 1.20 -38.22 -6.99
CA THR A 91 0.15 -37.18 -6.94
C THR A 91 0.53 -35.98 -7.77
N ASN A 92 -0.45 -35.42 -8.49
CA ASN A 92 -0.25 -34.25 -9.34
C ASN A 92 -0.51 -32.96 -8.58
N VAL A 93 0.47 -32.07 -8.55
CA VAL A 93 0.40 -30.74 -7.93
C VAL A 93 0.55 -29.67 -9.00
N ASN A 94 -0.33 -28.68 -8.99
CA ASN A 94 -0.26 -27.55 -9.92
C ASN A 94 0.92 -26.63 -9.59
N MET A 95 1.69 -26.23 -10.61
CA MET A 95 2.81 -25.33 -10.47
C MET A 95 2.94 -24.37 -11.65
N ASP A 96 3.83 -23.40 -11.54
CA ASP A 96 4.33 -22.62 -12.65
C ASP A 96 5.57 -23.31 -13.24
N GLY A 97 5.42 -23.95 -14.40
CA GLY A 97 6.50 -24.74 -14.98
C GLY A 97 7.71 -23.92 -15.45
N SER A 98 7.51 -22.63 -15.74
CA SER A 98 8.60 -21.72 -16.12
C SER A 98 9.41 -21.33 -14.88
N ASN A 99 8.72 -20.91 -13.82
CA ASN A 99 9.34 -20.55 -12.55
C ASN A 99 10.03 -21.77 -11.90
N PHE A 100 9.44 -22.96 -12.04
CA PHE A 100 10.04 -24.20 -11.55
C PHE A 100 11.42 -24.47 -12.18
N LYS A 101 11.52 -24.37 -13.50
CA LYS A 101 12.80 -24.56 -14.20
C LYS A 101 13.84 -23.51 -13.80
N SER A 102 13.42 -22.26 -13.71
CA SER A 102 14.31 -21.17 -13.29
C SER A 102 14.77 -21.36 -11.86
N PHE A 103 13.87 -21.69 -10.95
CA PHE A 103 14.15 -21.90 -9.53
C PHE A 103 15.24 -22.95 -9.32
N PHE A 104 15.11 -24.13 -9.94
CA PHE A 104 16.10 -25.20 -9.76
C PHE A 104 17.39 -25.02 -10.57
N GLY A 105 17.40 -24.09 -11.53
CA GLY A 105 18.64 -23.71 -12.23
C GLY A 105 19.59 -22.87 -11.38
N TYR A 106 19.11 -22.31 -10.26
CA TYR A 106 19.91 -21.42 -9.41
C TYR A 106 20.56 -22.10 -8.20
N PHE A 107 20.13 -23.31 -7.80
CA PHE A 107 20.59 -23.94 -6.56
C PHE A 107 21.59 -25.06 -6.80
N ASP A 108 22.72 -25.00 -6.08
CA ASP A 108 23.63 -26.14 -5.96
C ASP A 108 23.00 -27.23 -5.08
N ARG A 109 22.72 -28.38 -5.67
CA ARG A 109 22.08 -29.53 -5.00
C ARG A 109 23.07 -30.60 -4.54
N ASN A 110 24.37 -30.35 -4.66
CA ASN A 110 25.41 -31.27 -4.22
C ASN A 110 25.67 -31.13 -2.72
N TYR A 111 24.87 -31.80 -1.91
CA TYR A 111 24.98 -31.80 -0.46
C TYR A 111 25.74 -33.00 0.06
N THR A 112 26.58 -32.74 1.05
CA THR A 112 27.20 -33.82 1.87
C THR A 112 26.13 -34.53 2.73
N PRO A 113 26.36 -35.78 3.15
CA PRO A 113 25.44 -36.46 4.04
C PRO A 113 25.13 -35.69 5.34
N GLN A 114 26.12 -34.98 5.89
CA GLN A 114 25.96 -34.16 7.08
C GLN A 114 25.07 -32.95 6.85
N GLU A 115 25.21 -32.29 5.71
CA GLU A 115 24.32 -31.17 5.30
C GLU A 115 22.89 -31.66 5.07
N LYS A 116 22.71 -32.84 4.47
CA LYS A 116 21.36 -33.44 4.30
C LYS A 116 20.71 -33.73 5.66
N THR A 117 21.46 -34.22 6.65
CA THR A 117 20.94 -34.44 7.99
C THR A 117 20.53 -33.12 8.65
N ARG A 118 21.34 -32.08 8.52
CA ARG A 118 21.00 -30.75 9.02
C ARG A 118 19.74 -30.18 8.36
N MET A 119 19.61 -30.33 7.05
CA MET A 119 18.40 -29.90 6.31
C MET A 119 17.15 -30.66 6.78
N THR A 120 17.28 -31.94 7.15
CA THR A 120 16.14 -32.71 7.68
C THR A 120 15.69 -32.15 9.03
N SER A 121 16.62 -31.74 9.90
CA SER A 121 16.25 -31.11 11.20
C SER A 121 15.58 -29.72 11.01
N ILE A 122 15.86 -29.05 9.90
CA ILE A 122 15.22 -27.80 9.56
C ILE A 122 13.82 -28.03 8.93
N ALA A 123 13.59 -29.18 8.29
CA ALA A 123 12.32 -29.52 7.67
C ALA A 123 11.16 -29.49 8.68
N ASP A 124 11.36 -29.98 9.88
CA ASP A 124 10.34 -29.93 10.95
C ASP A 124 9.99 -28.49 11.29
N ARG A 125 10.97 -27.61 11.33
CA ARG A 125 10.82 -26.19 11.58
C ARG A 125 10.07 -25.49 10.43
N LEU A 126 10.37 -25.86 9.17
CA LEU A 126 9.64 -25.35 8.00
C LEU A 126 8.19 -25.84 7.95
N ILE A 127 7.89 -27.04 8.47
CA ILE A 127 6.52 -27.59 8.56
C ILE A 127 5.70 -26.72 9.52
N GLU A 128 6.24 -26.44 10.70
CA GLU A 128 5.57 -25.57 11.66
C GLU A 128 5.32 -24.19 11.09
N ASP A 129 6.30 -23.60 10.42
CA ASP A 129 6.18 -22.29 9.77
C ASP A 129 5.12 -22.29 8.66
N ALA A 130 5.04 -23.35 7.85
CA ALA A 130 4.07 -23.50 6.80
C ALA A 130 2.62 -23.64 7.31
N ASP A 131 2.43 -24.43 8.37
CA ASP A 131 1.10 -24.62 8.99
C ASP A 131 0.57 -23.34 9.63
N ARG A 132 1.46 -22.52 10.19
CA ARG A 132 1.14 -21.20 10.75
C ARG A 132 0.71 -20.21 9.68
N ARG A 133 1.40 -20.16 8.56
CA ARG A 133 1.03 -19.29 7.42
C ARG A 133 -0.36 -19.59 6.90
N MET A 134 -0.75 -20.87 6.88
CA MET A 134 -2.10 -21.25 6.49
C MET A 134 -3.16 -20.79 7.48
N LYS A 135 -2.80 -20.56 8.74
CA LYS A 135 -3.68 -20.00 9.78
C LYS A 135 -3.76 -18.49 9.75
N GLY A 136 -2.91 -17.81 8.95
CA GLY A 136 -2.88 -16.35 8.81
C GLY A 136 -2.11 -15.64 9.92
N ASP A 137 -1.25 -16.34 10.63
CA ASP A 137 -0.37 -15.76 11.64
C ASP A 137 0.77 -15.00 10.96
N PHE A 138 1.01 -13.74 11.37
CA PHE A 138 2.08 -12.91 10.83
C PHE A 138 3.43 -13.39 11.34
N TRP A 139 4.25 -13.87 10.43
CA TRP A 139 5.58 -14.37 10.75
C TRP A 139 6.65 -13.32 10.43
N THR A 140 7.55 -13.08 11.39
CA THR A 140 8.70 -12.20 11.17
C THR A 140 9.86 -13.02 10.61
N PRO A 141 10.33 -12.77 9.38
CA PRO A 141 11.46 -13.50 8.80
C PRO A 141 12.73 -13.31 9.63
N THR A 142 13.55 -14.34 9.75
CA THR A 142 14.77 -14.35 10.57
C THR A 142 15.72 -13.21 10.25
N LEU A 143 15.90 -12.86 8.96
CA LEU A 143 16.75 -11.74 8.56
C LEU A 143 16.34 -10.41 9.18
N PHE A 144 15.02 -10.14 9.22
CA PHE A 144 14.50 -8.93 9.85
C PHE A 144 14.58 -8.99 11.38
N VAL A 145 14.46 -10.19 11.97
CA VAL A 145 14.69 -10.36 13.40
C VAL A 145 16.15 -10.11 13.76
N ASP A 146 17.10 -10.65 13.00
CA ASP A 146 18.54 -10.40 13.18
C ASP A 146 18.85 -8.90 13.07
N TYR A 147 18.20 -8.23 12.12
CA TYR A 147 18.36 -6.78 11.96
C TYR A 147 17.82 -6.01 13.17
N ALA A 148 16.66 -6.39 13.69
CA ALA A 148 16.06 -5.79 14.88
C ALA A 148 16.96 -5.99 16.12
N HIS A 149 17.55 -7.18 16.30
CA HIS A 149 18.50 -7.43 17.38
C HIS A 149 19.74 -6.53 17.26
N ARG A 150 20.30 -6.36 16.06
CA ARG A 150 21.42 -5.42 15.84
C ARG A 150 21.03 -3.97 16.11
N MET A 151 19.78 -3.57 15.79
CA MET A 151 19.30 -2.23 16.14
C MET A 151 19.18 -2.07 17.66
N LEU A 152 18.63 -3.04 18.37
CA LEU A 152 18.57 -3.02 19.84
C LEU A 152 19.96 -2.99 20.46
N GLU A 153 20.90 -3.75 19.93
CA GLU A 153 22.29 -3.75 20.38
C GLU A 153 22.97 -2.39 20.22
N ARG A 154 22.72 -1.69 19.12
CA ARG A 154 23.25 -0.31 18.92
C ARG A 154 22.70 0.70 19.94
N GLU A 155 21.43 0.56 20.34
CA GLU A 155 20.76 1.51 21.23
C GLU A 155 20.94 1.15 22.72
N LEU A 156 21.00 -0.14 23.06
CA LEU A 156 21.04 -0.64 24.44
C LEU A 156 22.42 -1.13 24.88
N GLY A 157 23.36 -1.34 23.94
CA GLY A 157 24.68 -1.92 24.18
C GLY A 157 24.76 -3.42 23.84
N GLU A 158 25.96 -3.92 23.62
CA GLU A 158 26.22 -5.31 23.19
C GLU A 158 25.66 -6.36 24.15
N GLU A 159 25.66 -6.08 25.45
CA GLU A 159 25.20 -7.00 26.49
C GLU A 159 23.72 -6.80 26.89
N TRP A 160 22.91 -6.14 26.07
CA TRP A 160 21.54 -5.82 26.44
C TRP A 160 20.69 -7.06 26.78
N LYS A 161 20.93 -8.18 26.11
CA LYS A 161 20.20 -9.44 26.34
C LYS A 161 20.46 -10.03 27.74
N GLU A 162 21.61 -9.71 28.33
CA GLU A 162 21.99 -10.14 29.68
C GLU A 162 21.57 -9.13 30.76
N GLN A 163 21.54 -7.84 30.39
CA GLN A 163 21.32 -6.74 31.35
C GLN A 163 19.84 -6.39 31.53
N TYR A 164 19.01 -6.68 30.53
CA TYR A 164 17.60 -6.36 30.55
C TYR A 164 16.75 -7.62 30.73
N ALA A 165 15.67 -7.51 31.51
CA ALA A 165 14.56 -8.44 31.41
C ALA A 165 13.87 -8.22 30.06
N VAL A 166 13.64 -9.27 29.30
CA VAL A 166 12.96 -9.17 27.99
C VAL A 166 11.60 -9.81 28.09
N TRP A 167 10.55 -9.08 27.72
CA TRP A 167 9.19 -9.63 27.67
C TRP A 167 8.66 -9.59 26.25
N ASP A 168 8.61 -10.77 25.60
CA ASP A 168 7.86 -10.98 24.38
C ASP A 168 6.40 -11.28 24.74
N ASN A 169 5.56 -10.25 24.69
CA ASN A 169 4.17 -10.31 25.17
C ASN A 169 3.15 -10.76 24.12
N CYS A 170 3.62 -11.10 22.92
CA CYS A 170 2.87 -11.75 21.85
C CYS A 170 3.73 -12.82 21.17
N TRP A 171 4.35 -13.65 21.97
CA TRP A 171 5.39 -14.59 21.60
C TRP A 171 5.03 -15.52 20.43
N GLY A 172 3.73 -15.93 20.34
CA GLY A 172 3.29 -16.89 19.35
C GLY A 172 4.15 -18.13 19.45
N THR A 173 5.09 -18.29 18.55
CA THR A 173 5.97 -19.43 18.47
C THR A 173 7.45 -19.05 18.53
N GLY A 174 7.71 -17.86 19.06
CA GLY A 174 9.04 -17.45 19.48
C GLY A 174 9.94 -16.89 18.39
N ASN A 175 9.40 -16.44 17.24
CA ASN A 175 10.24 -15.98 16.12
C ASN A 175 11.20 -14.86 16.49
N LEU A 176 10.84 -13.98 17.42
CA LEU A 176 11.70 -12.88 17.85
C LEU A 176 12.82 -13.29 18.78
N THR A 177 12.67 -14.42 19.51
CA THR A 177 13.54 -14.75 20.63
C THR A 177 14.18 -16.13 20.55
N ARG A 178 13.59 -17.07 19.81
CA ARG A 178 13.95 -18.50 19.83
C ARG A 178 15.41 -18.81 19.46
N ASP A 179 16.03 -17.99 18.63
CA ASP A 179 17.38 -18.23 18.11
C ASP A 179 18.47 -17.47 18.89
N TYR A 180 18.09 -16.83 20.02
CA TYR A 180 18.98 -15.99 20.83
C TYR A 180 18.99 -16.42 22.31
N HIS A 181 20.10 -16.16 22.97
CA HIS A 181 20.22 -16.32 24.41
C HIS A 181 19.88 -15.03 25.14
N PHE A 182 19.21 -15.12 26.29
CA PHE A 182 18.85 -14.00 27.15
C PHE A 182 19.09 -14.40 28.61
N GLY A 183 19.58 -13.44 29.39
CA GLY A 183 19.76 -13.65 30.85
C GLY A 183 18.41 -13.75 31.57
N GLU A 184 17.40 -13.01 31.18
CA GLU A 184 16.06 -13.08 31.78
C GLU A 184 14.99 -12.85 30.66
N LEU A 185 14.28 -13.93 30.26
CA LEU A 185 13.30 -13.93 29.18
C LEU A 185 11.92 -14.41 29.65
N TYR A 186 10.91 -13.62 29.38
CA TYR A 186 9.50 -13.90 29.59
C TYR A 186 8.77 -13.98 28.26
N CYS A 187 8.08 -15.08 28.02
CA CYS A 187 7.35 -15.34 26.78
C CYS A 187 5.89 -15.59 27.09
N SER A 188 5.01 -14.71 26.62
CA SER A 188 3.58 -14.89 26.82
C SER A 188 2.81 -14.92 25.50
N THR A 189 1.79 -15.77 25.44
CA THR A 189 0.93 -15.92 24.27
C THR A 189 -0.49 -16.28 24.67
N LEU A 190 -1.45 -16.06 23.74
CA LEU A 190 -2.88 -16.29 23.97
C LEU A 190 -3.22 -17.78 24.04
N PHE A 191 -2.58 -18.62 23.23
CA PHE A 191 -2.94 -20.02 23.07
C PHE A 191 -1.92 -20.98 23.68
N GLN A 192 -2.40 -21.93 24.46
CA GLN A 192 -1.56 -23.00 25.05
C GLN A 192 -0.84 -23.80 23.95
N SER A 193 -1.49 -24.03 22.81
CA SER A 193 -0.89 -24.76 21.69
C SER A 193 0.40 -24.13 21.15
N GLU A 194 0.52 -22.80 21.25
CA GLU A 194 1.73 -22.08 20.84
C GLU A 194 2.88 -22.30 21.81
N LEU A 195 2.58 -22.39 23.12
CA LEU A 195 3.55 -22.76 24.15
C LEU A 195 4.04 -24.20 23.97
N ASP A 196 3.12 -25.10 23.65
CA ASP A 196 3.43 -26.51 23.42
C ASP A 196 4.35 -26.69 22.20
N MET A 197 4.07 -25.96 21.10
CA MET A 197 4.91 -25.97 19.91
C MET A 197 6.30 -25.36 20.16
N GLY A 198 6.38 -24.30 20.93
CA GLY A 198 7.64 -23.60 21.24
C GLY A 198 8.31 -24.11 22.52
N ALA A 199 7.92 -25.28 23.07
CA ALA A 199 8.42 -25.78 24.34
C ALA A 199 9.95 -25.94 24.40
N ASN A 200 10.54 -26.34 23.28
CA ASN A 200 11.99 -26.59 23.17
C ASN A 200 12.82 -25.32 22.90
N TYR A 201 12.18 -24.19 22.56
CA TYR A 201 12.89 -22.93 22.31
C TYR A 201 13.17 -22.22 23.62
N ASN A 202 14.36 -21.66 23.80
CA ASN A 202 14.78 -20.96 25.02
C ASN A 202 14.37 -21.74 26.29
N PRO A 203 14.95 -22.87 26.58
CA PRO A 203 14.50 -23.73 27.68
C PRO A 203 14.56 -23.05 29.07
N GLU A 204 15.41 -22.05 29.21
CA GLU A 204 15.57 -21.25 30.43
C GLU A 204 14.51 -20.14 30.57
N ALA A 205 13.76 -19.82 29.48
CA ALA A 205 12.75 -18.76 29.49
C ALA A 205 11.51 -19.17 30.29
N THR A 206 10.93 -18.21 30.96
CA THR A 206 9.63 -18.34 31.61
C THR A 206 8.51 -18.17 30.60
N LYS A 207 7.87 -19.27 30.20
CA LYS A 207 6.78 -19.31 29.23
C LYS A 207 5.44 -19.46 29.93
N PHE A 208 4.42 -18.68 29.54
CA PHE A 208 3.12 -18.73 30.19
C PHE A 208 1.98 -18.29 29.28
N GLN A 209 0.81 -18.88 29.48
CA GLN A 209 -0.39 -18.48 28.78
C GLN A 209 -0.95 -17.21 29.41
N PHE A 210 -1.11 -16.15 28.58
CA PHE A 210 -1.58 -14.86 29.04
C PHE A 210 -2.29 -14.10 27.91
N ASP A 211 -3.55 -13.71 28.17
CA ASP A 211 -4.26 -12.78 27.29
C ASP A 211 -3.83 -11.35 27.63
N PHE A 212 -2.86 -10.84 26.89
CA PHE A 212 -2.28 -9.53 27.14
C PHE A 212 -3.30 -8.38 27.08
N LEU A 213 -4.44 -8.58 26.43
CA LEU A 213 -5.49 -7.55 26.28
C LEU A 213 -6.64 -7.69 27.28
N ASN A 214 -6.77 -8.82 27.97
CA ASN A 214 -7.89 -9.05 28.89
C ASN A 214 -7.46 -9.50 30.29
N ASP A 215 -6.38 -10.23 30.45
CA ASP A 215 -5.97 -10.76 31.76
C ASP A 215 -5.49 -9.66 32.72
N TYR A 216 -5.72 -9.89 33.99
CA TYR A 216 -5.40 -8.93 35.04
C TYR A 216 -3.89 -8.89 35.33
N ILE A 217 -3.36 -7.68 35.53
CA ILE A 217 -2.01 -7.40 36.02
C ILE A 217 -2.18 -6.68 37.37
N PRO A 218 -1.77 -7.29 38.50
CA PRO A 218 -1.90 -6.65 39.82
C PRO A 218 -1.08 -5.38 39.90
N SER A 219 -1.64 -4.33 40.49
CA SER A 219 -0.88 -3.15 40.88
C SER A 219 0.02 -3.44 42.07
N PRO A 220 1.20 -2.79 42.21
CA PRO A 220 2.02 -2.89 43.41
C PRO A 220 1.29 -2.52 44.71
N ASP A 221 0.24 -1.70 44.62
CA ASP A 221 -0.54 -1.24 45.74
C ASP A 221 -1.76 -2.13 46.06
N ASP A 222 -2.02 -3.17 45.24
CA ASP A 222 -3.12 -4.09 45.46
C ASP A 222 -2.82 -4.99 46.68
N ILE A 223 -3.61 -4.82 47.74
CA ILE A 223 -3.52 -5.57 48.99
C ILE A 223 -4.14 -6.98 48.86
N VAL A 224 -4.85 -7.24 47.77
CA VAL A 224 -5.56 -8.51 47.54
C VAL A 224 -4.55 -9.63 47.15
N GLN A 225 -4.76 -10.82 47.73
CA GLN A 225 -3.98 -11.99 47.43
C GLN A 225 -3.76 -12.19 45.96
N TYR A 226 -2.47 -12.30 45.56
CA TYR A 226 -2.02 -12.44 44.22
C TYR A 226 -2.69 -13.61 43.48
N GLN A 227 -3.64 -13.33 42.64
CA GLN A 227 -4.26 -14.27 41.70
C GLN A 227 -4.07 -13.77 40.27
N SER A 228 -2.84 -13.81 39.80
CA SER A 228 -2.51 -13.41 38.45
C SER A 228 -1.83 -14.54 37.69
N LYS A 229 -2.04 -14.58 36.37
CA LYS A 229 -1.33 -15.48 35.49
C LYS A 229 0.11 -15.03 35.20
N ILE A 230 0.49 -13.81 35.62
CA ILE A 230 1.85 -13.29 35.46
C ILE A 230 2.78 -14.08 36.40
N PRO A 231 3.91 -14.63 35.91
CA PRO A 231 4.92 -15.28 36.72
C PRO A 231 5.46 -14.34 37.80
N GLN A 232 5.74 -14.90 39.00
CA GLN A 232 6.27 -14.11 40.11
C GLN A 232 7.55 -13.37 39.74
N GLY A 233 8.46 -13.97 38.96
CA GLY A 233 9.70 -13.34 38.54
C GLY A 233 9.45 -12.07 37.69
N LEU A 234 8.53 -12.13 36.73
CA LEU A 234 8.16 -10.97 35.95
C LEU A 234 7.50 -9.87 36.77
N TYR A 235 6.59 -10.25 37.68
CA TYR A 235 5.97 -9.30 38.60
C TYR A 235 6.99 -8.57 39.47
N GLU A 236 7.96 -9.31 40.05
CA GLU A 236 9.03 -8.71 40.84
C GLU A 236 9.96 -7.83 40.00
N ALA A 237 10.27 -8.21 38.76
CA ALA A 237 11.07 -7.39 37.84
C ALA A 237 10.37 -6.04 37.56
N LEU A 238 9.06 -6.08 37.30
CA LEU A 238 8.25 -4.85 37.12
C LEU A 238 8.21 -4.00 38.41
N LYS A 239 7.93 -4.63 39.57
CA LYS A 239 7.83 -3.94 40.87
C LYS A 239 9.14 -3.32 41.31
N GLN A 240 10.27 -3.95 41.04
CA GLN A 240 11.62 -3.47 41.37
C GLN A 240 12.15 -2.46 40.31
N ASN A 241 11.34 -2.12 39.28
CA ASN A 241 11.75 -1.25 38.20
C ASN A 241 13.08 -1.71 37.53
N LYS A 242 13.22 -3.04 37.33
CA LYS A 242 14.36 -3.56 36.58
C LYS A 242 14.38 -3.01 35.16
N PRO A 243 15.54 -2.85 34.54
CA PRO A 243 15.62 -2.57 33.11
C PRO A 243 14.85 -3.62 32.32
N ILE A 244 13.89 -3.19 31.48
CA ILE A 244 13.03 -4.09 30.74
C ILE A 244 12.87 -3.66 29.28
N VAL A 245 12.86 -4.65 28.39
CA VAL A 245 12.52 -4.48 26.97
C VAL A 245 11.23 -5.24 26.67
N PHE A 246 10.18 -4.53 26.25
CA PHE A 246 9.04 -5.14 25.58
C PHE A 246 9.40 -5.34 24.11
N PHE A 247 9.58 -6.60 23.70
CA PHE A 247 9.97 -6.92 22.33
C PHE A 247 8.82 -7.66 21.66
N LEU A 248 8.18 -7.04 20.65
CA LEU A 248 6.90 -7.55 20.15
C LEU A 248 6.67 -7.32 18.66
N ASN A 249 5.98 -8.29 18.05
CA ASN A 249 5.32 -8.17 16.75
C ASN A 249 3.83 -8.48 16.91
N PRO A 250 3.01 -7.50 17.38
CA PRO A 250 1.61 -7.73 17.65
C PRO A 250 0.79 -7.84 16.37
N PRO A 251 -0.39 -8.47 16.38
CA PRO A 251 -1.24 -8.58 15.20
C PRO A 251 -1.69 -7.22 14.69
N TYR A 252 -1.64 -7.02 13.35
CA TYR A 252 -2.04 -5.75 12.68
C TYR A 252 -3.52 -5.69 12.33
N ALA A 253 -4.31 -6.69 12.70
CA ALA A 253 -5.73 -6.75 12.41
C ALA A 253 -6.51 -5.60 13.05
N THR A 254 -7.57 -5.17 12.33
CA THR A 254 -8.53 -4.17 12.85
C THR A 254 -9.79 -4.88 13.31
N SER A 255 -10.28 -4.56 14.51
CA SER A 255 -11.57 -4.99 15.00
C SER A 255 -12.69 -4.17 14.37
N SER A 256 -13.07 -4.45 13.12
CA SER A 256 -14.26 -3.84 12.51
C SER A 256 -15.50 -4.73 12.74
N SER A 257 -16.64 -4.11 13.03
CA SER A 257 -17.93 -4.77 13.23
C SER A 257 -18.48 -5.51 11.99
N ASN A 258 -17.77 -5.50 10.86
CA ASN A 258 -18.17 -6.09 9.57
C ASN A 258 -17.45 -7.40 9.23
N PHE A 259 -16.92 -8.12 10.19
CA PHE A 259 -16.31 -9.44 10.01
C PHE A 259 -17.35 -10.57 9.86
N GLY A 260 -18.41 -10.32 9.09
CA GLY A 260 -19.48 -11.28 8.87
C GLY A 260 -19.62 -11.84 7.45
N ALA A 261 -18.86 -11.36 6.48
CA ALA A 261 -19.03 -11.76 5.08
C ALA A 261 -17.71 -12.02 4.37
N GLY A 262 -17.26 -13.24 4.39
CA GLY A 262 -16.59 -13.81 3.21
C GLY A 262 -15.09 -13.97 3.17
N ASN A 263 -14.28 -13.70 4.21
CA ASN A 263 -12.84 -14.05 4.21
C ASN A 263 -12.46 -14.91 5.40
N ASN A 264 -12.14 -16.17 5.11
CA ASN A 264 -11.85 -17.22 6.09
C ASN A 264 -10.49 -17.10 6.82
N SER A 265 -9.71 -16.05 6.60
CA SER A 265 -8.33 -15.95 7.07
C SER A 265 -8.10 -15.22 8.40
N THR A 266 -9.16 -14.72 9.06
CA THR A 266 -9.01 -13.96 10.32
C THR A 266 -10.08 -14.29 11.36
N LYS A 267 -10.56 -15.52 11.40
CA LYS A 267 -11.62 -15.93 12.31
C LYS A 267 -11.22 -15.99 13.80
N GLY A 268 -9.99 -15.69 14.18
CA GLY A 268 -9.52 -15.85 15.56
C GLY A 268 -9.36 -14.57 16.38
N ALA A 269 -9.06 -13.42 15.76
CA ALA A 269 -8.62 -12.21 16.52
C ALA A 269 -9.48 -10.95 16.31
N GLY A 270 -10.42 -10.96 15.40
CA GLY A 270 -10.93 -9.72 14.79
C GLY A 270 -12.06 -8.99 15.51
N SER A 271 -12.75 -9.57 16.48
CA SER A 271 -13.96 -8.93 17.02
C SER A 271 -14.01 -8.81 18.54
N CYS A 272 -12.90 -9.04 19.21
CA CYS A 272 -12.89 -9.04 20.67
C CYS A 272 -13.06 -7.63 21.21
N ASP A 273 -14.11 -7.46 21.98
CA ASP A 273 -14.33 -6.29 22.83
C ASP A 273 -13.45 -6.42 24.08
N THR A 274 -12.16 -6.18 23.90
CA THR A 274 -11.16 -6.38 24.95
C THR A 274 -11.29 -5.38 26.10
N ALA A 275 -10.80 -5.73 27.27
CA ALA A 275 -10.75 -4.82 28.41
C ALA A 275 -9.92 -3.57 28.10
N VAL A 276 -8.80 -3.76 27.37
CA VAL A 276 -7.94 -2.67 26.92
C VAL A 276 -8.68 -1.73 25.98
N LYS A 277 -9.40 -2.25 24.97
CA LYS A 277 -10.19 -1.45 24.05
C LYS A 277 -11.23 -0.57 24.79
N LYS A 278 -11.93 -1.14 25.77
CA LYS A 278 -12.91 -0.39 26.57
C LYS A 278 -12.27 0.80 27.28
N ASN A 279 -11.08 0.62 27.83
CA ASN A 279 -10.33 1.70 28.49
C ASN A 279 -9.89 2.77 27.49
N MET A 280 -9.35 2.37 26.32
CA MET A 280 -8.95 3.30 25.26
C MET A 280 -10.13 4.15 24.78
N VAL A 281 -11.32 3.55 24.61
CA VAL A 281 -12.56 4.28 24.22
C VAL A 281 -12.96 5.28 25.29
N ARG A 282 -12.90 4.92 26.58
CA ARG A 282 -13.19 5.86 27.69
C ARG A 282 -12.24 7.05 27.72
N GLU A 283 -11.01 6.87 27.23
CA GLU A 283 -10.00 7.94 27.15
C GLU A 283 -10.02 8.67 25.78
N GLY A 284 -11.05 8.46 24.94
CA GLY A 284 -11.23 9.16 23.66
C GLY A 284 -10.40 8.65 22.51
N MET A 285 -9.90 7.40 22.58
CA MET A 285 -9.06 6.77 21.55
C MET A 285 -9.84 5.81 20.64
N ASP A 286 -11.11 6.11 20.34
CA ASP A 286 -12.04 5.21 19.63
C ASP A 286 -11.49 4.64 18.34
N ASN A 287 -10.83 5.45 17.52
CA ASN A 287 -10.31 5.01 16.23
C ASN A 287 -9.05 4.14 16.38
N ALA A 288 -8.12 4.54 17.23
CA ALA A 288 -6.91 3.79 17.51
C ALA A 288 -7.23 2.43 18.15
N SER A 289 -8.22 2.40 19.04
CA SER A 289 -8.63 1.19 19.77
C SER A 289 -9.12 0.04 18.88
N LYS A 290 -9.46 0.33 17.62
CA LYS A 290 -9.84 -0.69 16.62
C LYS A 290 -8.65 -1.52 16.13
N ASN A 291 -7.43 -1.06 16.34
CA ASN A 291 -6.20 -1.70 15.90
C ASN A 291 -5.55 -2.46 17.05
N LEU A 292 -5.31 -3.75 16.86
CA LEU A 292 -4.77 -4.59 17.95
C LEU A 292 -3.41 -4.10 18.43
N TYR A 293 -2.49 -3.77 17.54
CA TYR A 293 -1.17 -3.28 17.96
C TYR A 293 -1.24 -2.00 18.81
N ALA A 294 -2.23 -1.13 18.59
CA ALA A 294 -2.45 0.02 19.46
C ALA A 294 -2.91 -0.38 20.87
N GLN A 295 -3.71 -1.44 20.98
CA GLN A 295 -4.13 -1.96 22.27
C GLN A 295 -2.94 -2.54 23.04
N PHE A 296 -2.00 -3.24 22.35
CA PHE A 296 -0.76 -3.72 22.96
C PHE A 296 0.09 -2.55 23.49
N LEU A 297 0.31 -1.53 22.68
CA LEU A 297 1.06 -0.33 23.09
C LEU A 297 0.39 0.40 24.25
N TYR A 298 -0.93 0.59 24.21
CA TYR A 298 -1.67 1.19 25.32
C TYR A 298 -1.51 0.38 26.62
N ARG A 299 -1.54 -0.96 26.51
CA ARG A 299 -1.31 -1.82 27.69
C ARG A 299 0.09 -1.63 28.27
N ILE A 300 1.10 -1.49 27.43
CA ILE A 300 2.48 -1.21 27.87
C ILE A 300 2.56 0.16 28.56
N ILE A 301 1.91 1.19 28.01
CA ILE A 301 1.80 2.49 28.67
C ILE A 301 1.22 2.33 30.09
N ARG A 302 0.14 1.57 30.25
CA ARG A 302 -0.50 1.36 31.56
C ARG A 302 0.41 0.58 32.52
N ILE A 303 1.11 -0.44 32.05
CA ILE A 303 2.11 -1.16 32.85
C ILE A 303 3.20 -0.20 33.34
N LYS A 304 3.76 0.59 32.42
CA LYS A 304 4.78 1.59 32.75
C LYS A 304 4.30 2.56 33.83
N GLN A 305 3.07 3.07 33.71
CA GLN A 305 2.49 4.03 34.65
C GLN A 305 2.24 3.39 36.03
N VAL A 306 1.66 2.18 36.06
CA VAL A 306 1.29 1.48 37.30
C VAL A 306 2.52 1.04 38.09
N PHE A 307 3.58 0.57 37.41
CA PHE A 307 4.82 0.10 38.03
C PHE A 307 5.90 1.18 38.10
N HIS A 308 5.63 2.40 37.64
CA HIS A 308 6.56 3.52 37.60
C HIS A 308 7.90 3.20 36.90
N LEU A 309 7.82 2.49 35.74
CA LEU A 309 9.02 2.04 35.04
C LEU A 309 9.77 3.22 34.42
N THR A 310 11.01 3.41 34.82
CA THR A 310 11.91 4.49 34.35
C THR A 310 12.92 4.02 33.32
N ASN A 311 13.30 2.73 33.35
CA ASN A 311 14.21 2.12 32.39
C ASN A 311 13.48 1.01 31.60
N CYS A 312 12.55 1.46 30.74
CA CYS A 312 11.69 0.58 29.96
C CYS A 312 11.86 0.94 28.47
N HIS A 313 12.09 -0.07 27.66
CA HIS A 313 12.20 0.05 26.20
C HIS A 313 11.14 -0.76 25.49
N ILE A 314 10.82 -0.35 24.25
CA ILE A 314 9.93 -1.10 23.36
C ILE A 314 10.68 -1.33 22.05
N GLY A 315 10.83 -2.60 21.63
CA GLY A 315 11.20 -2.99 20.28
C GLY A 315 9.95 -3.49 19.54
N LEU A 316 9.43 -2.71 18.63
CA LEU A 316 8.10 -2.89 18.07
C LEU A 316 8.12 -3.07 16.57
N TYR A 317 7.53 -4.16 16.07
CA TYR A 317 7.08 -4.25 14.68
C TYR A 317 5.66 -3.70 14.55
N SER A 318 5.44 -2.75 13.67
CA SER A 318 4.11 -2.19 13.41
C SER A 318 4.05 -1.39 12.12
N PRO A 319 2.84 -1.14 11.59
CA PRO A 319 2.62 -0.06 10.64
C PRO A 319 2.95 1.30 11.27
N SER A 320 3.55 2.22 10.52
CA SER A 320 3.89 3.58 10.98
C SER A 320 2.70 4.54 11.10
N LEU A 321 1.47 4.09 10.80
CA LEU A 321 0.25 4.91 10.79
C LEU A 321 -0.06 5.62 12.13
N PHE A 322 0.35 5.04 13.26
CA PHE A 322 0.11 5.67 14.56
C PHE A 322 0.90 6.97 14.73
N LEU A 323 1.97 7.18 13.93
CA LEU A 323 2.78 8.39 13.92
C LEU A 323 2.24 9.47 12.97
N THR A 324 1.52 9.09 11.91
CA THR A 324 1.09 10.00 10.83
C THR A 324 -0.41 10.26 10.83
N GLY A 325 -1.22 9.22 11.00
CA GLY A 325 -2.65 9.27 10.74
C GLY A 325 -3.44 10.22 11.66
N PRO A 326 -4.39 11.03 11.13
CA PRO A 326 -5.19 11.95 11.95
C PRO A 326 -6.10 11.21 12.95
N ALA A 327 -6.54 10.01 12.62
CA ALA A 327 -7.34 9.17 13.51
C ALA A 327 -6.59 8.69 14.78
N TRP A 328 -5.28 8.91 14.83
CA TRP A 328 -4.40 8.49 15.91
C TRP A 328 -3.97 9.61 16.85
N ALA A 329 -4.38 10.85 16.61
CA ALA A 329 -3.88 12.02 17.32
C ALA A 329 -3.94 11.88 18.86
N VAL A 330 -5.07 11.42 19.40
CA VAL A 330 -5.22 11.24 20.87
C VAL A 330 -4.28 10.15 21.37
N PHE A 331 -4.25 8.99 20.70
CA PHE A 331 -3.36 7.88 21.06
C PHE A 331 -1.89 8.30 20.95
N ARG A 332 -1.50 8.93 19.84
CA ARG A 332 -0.13 9.42 19.59
C ARG A 332 0.34 10.35 20.70
N LYS A 333 -0.52 11.29 21.11
CA LYS A 333 -0.22 12.21 22.21
C LYS A 333 0.04 11.46 23.52
N HIS A 334 -0.77 10.45 23.84
CA HIS A 334 -0.56 9.61 25.03
C HIS A 334 0.73 8.81 24.95
N PHE A 335 1.00 8.20 23.79
CA PHE A 335 2.19 7.38 23.58
C PHE A 335 3.48 8.22 23.66
N LEU A 336 3.54 9.36 22.96
CA LEU A 336 4.70 10.23 22.92
C LEU A 336 4.97 10.97 24.24
N LYS A 337 4.00 11.04 25.13
CA LYS A 337 4.18 11.52 26.51
C LYS A 337 4.95 10.52 27.38
N GLU A 338 4.80 9.24 27.10
CA GLU A 338 5.38 8.17 27.91
C GLU A 338 6.66 7.59 27.32
N PHE A 339 6.82 7.69 26.00
CA PHE A 339 7.95 7.08 25.28
C PHE A 339 8.61 8.07 24.33
N SER A 340 9.95 8.13 24.40
CA SER A 340 10.75 8.87 23.45
C SER A 340 11.27 7.96 22.35
N TYR A 341 11.34 8.51 21.15
CA TYR A 341 11.83 7.85 19.95
C TYR A 341 13.35 7.73 19.97
N GLU A 342 13.88 6.55 19.71
CA GLU A 342 15.32 6.29 19.56
C GLU A 342 15.68 6.06 18.09
N ASN A 343 15.17 5.00 17.48
CA ASN A 343 15.52 4.59 16.13
C ASN A 343 14.39 3.81 15.45
N ALA A 344 14.38 3.77 14.12
CA ALA A 344 13.49 2.89 13.38
C ALA A 344 14.02 2.54 11.99
N CYS A 345 13.58 1.40 11.46
CA CYS A 345 13.67 1.07 10.06
C CYS A 345 12.28 0.77 9.48
N GLN A 346 12.15 0.89 8.15
CA GLN A 346 10.94 0.52 7.41
C GLN A 346 11.32 -0.34 6.21
N PHE A 347 10.49 -1.32 5.94
CA PHE A 347 10.66 -2.26 4.83
C PHE A 347 9.31 -2.65 4.24
N GLN A 348 9.35 -3.28 3.06
CA GLN A 348 8.14 -3.68 2.35
C GLN A 348 7.43 -4.81 3.07
N ALA A 349 6.12 -4.68 3.27
CA ALA A 349 5.33 -5.66 4.01
C ALA A 349 5.25 -7.03 3.33
N SER A 350 5.52 -7.14 2.03
CA SER A 350 5.56 -8.41 1.30
C SER A 350 6.68 -9.35 1.73
N HIS A 351 7.67 -8.86 2.49
CA HIS A 351 8.64 -9.73 3.18
C HIS A 351 7.99 -10.56 4.29
N PHE A 352 6.88 -10.11 4.84
CA PHE A 352 6.04 -10.93 5.71
C PHE A 352 5.05 -11.73 4.87
N ALA A 353 4.84 -12.99 5.16
CA ALA A 353 4.05 -13.90 4.33
C ALA A 353 2.64 -13.36 4.01
N ASP A 354 2.22 -13.53 2.74
CA ASP A 354 0.88 -13.24 2.20
C ASP A 354 0.36 -11.80 2.38
N VAL A 355 1.24 -10.83 2.58
CA VAL A 355 0.91 -9.41 2.74
C VAL A 355 1.17 -8.65 1.43
N SER A 356 0.38 -7.59 1.18
CA SER A 356 0.51 -6.74 -0.01
C SER A 356 1.85 -6.00 -0.03
N ASP A 357 2.44 -5.89 -1.22
CA ASP A 357 3.65 -5.12 -1.52
C ASP A 357 3.46 -3.59 -1.49
N SER A 358 2.23 -3.14 -1.35
CA SER A 358 1.87 -1.72 -1.46
C SER A 358 2.00 -0.92 -0.17
N TRP A 359 2.36 -1.53 0.95
CA TRP A 359 2.53 -0.87 2.24
C TRP A 359 3.78 -1.36 2.97
N GLY A 360 4.23 -0.57 3.95
CA GLY A 360 5.43 -0.82 4.73
C GLY A 360 5.14 -1.25 6.16
N ILE A 361 6.01 -2.08 6.69
CA ILE A 361 6.12 -2.39 8.12
C ILE A 361 7.37 -1.68 8.63
N SER A 362 7.34 -1.22 9.87
CA SER A 362 8.50 -0.67 10.55
C SER A 362 8.88 -1.50 11.76
N PHE A 363 10.17 -1.56 12.05
CA PHE A 363 10.67 -1.87 13.37
C PHE A 363 11.15 -0.59 14.03
N SER A 364 10.68 -0.29 15.23
CA SER A 364 10.98 0.96 15.93
C SER A 364 11.35 0.72 17.38
N ILE A 365 12.31 1.49 17.88
CA ILE A 365 12.82 1.42 19.25
C ILE A 365 12.43 2.69 19.99
N TRP A 366 11.85 2.48 21.17
CA TRP A 366 11.36 3.53 22.05
C TRP A 366 11.87 3.29 23.47
N LYS A 367 12.16 4.37 24.19
CA LYS A 367 12.53 4.30 25.61
C LYS A 367 11.59 5.11 26.48
N SER A 368 11.55 4.80 27.77
CA SER A 368 10.83 5.63 28.76
C SER A 368 11.30 7.07 28.69
N GLY A 369 10.36 7.98 28.53
CA GLY A 369 10.63 9.40 28.39
C GLY A 369 9.54 10.07 27.56
N GLU A 370 9.60 11.38 27.45
CA GLU A 370 8.67 12.16 26.65
C GLU A 370 9.33 12.58 25.34
N THR A 371 8.62 12.38 24.22
CA THR A 371 8.98 12.97 22.93
C THR A 371 8.31 14.34 22.82
N ALA A 372 8.89 15.36 23.43
CA ALA A 372 8.35 16.70 23.35
C ALA A 372 8.47 17.26 21.93
N ASN A 373 7.31 17.59 21.32
CA ASN A 373 7.18 18.37 20.07
C ASN A 373 8.00 17.88 18.87
N LYS A 374 8.25 16.57 18.76
CA LYS A 374 8.98 16.03 17.61
C LYS A 374 8.08 16.06 16.38
N GLU A 375 8.48 16.82 15.36
CA GLU A 375 7.73 16.97 14.11
C GLU A 375 7.93 15.79 13.15
N SER A 376 9.09 15.13 13.20
CA SER A 376 9.39 13.98 12.34
C SER A 376 10.22 12.91 13.04
N PHE A 377 10.12 11.69 12.52
CA PHE A 377 10.86 10.51 12.94
C PHE A 377 11.64 9.98 11.74
N SER A 378 12.96 9.93 11.82
CA SER A 378 13.80 9.48 10.70
C SER A 378 13.90 7.96 10.71
N PHE A 379 13.41 7.32 9.66
CA PHE A 379 13.43 5.88 9.47
C PHE A 379 14.48 5.50 8.43
N GLU A 380 15.28 4.50 8.72
CA GLU A 380 16.11 3.85 7.72
C GLU A 380 15.24 2.98 6.84
N LEU A 381 15.33 3.14 5.52
CA LEU A 381 14.68 2.26 4.56
C LEU A 381 15.60 1.09 4.29
N ILE A 382 15.10 -0.12 4.49
CA ILE A 382 15.86 -1.35 4.30
C ILE A 382 15.14 -2.29 3.34
N ASP A 383 15.90 -3.11 2.64
CA ASP A 383 15.37 -4.15 1.76
C ASP A 383 16.25 -5.40 1.83
N GLU A 384 15.67 -6.54 1.49
CA GLU A 384 16.41 -7.79 1.34
C GLU A 384 16.98 -7.87 -0.07
N VAL A 385 18.29 -7.99 -0.16
CA VAL A 385 19.02 -8.15 -1.42
C VAL A 385 19.97 -9.33 -1.28
N GLU A 386 19.78 -10.36 -2.08
CA GLU A 386 20.64 -11.56 -2.11
C GLU A 386 20.81 -12.26 -0.73
N GLY A 387 19.78 -12.20 0.12
CA GLY A 387 19.80 -12.83 1.45
C GLY A 387 20.43 -11.97 2.55
N GLU A 388 20.70 -10.71 2.30
CA GLU A 388 21.18 -9.75 3.28
C GLU A 388 20.25 -8.54 3.38
N ILE A 389 20.15 -7.95 4.55
CA ILE A 389 19.41 -6.69 4.75
C ILE A 389 20.35 -5.52 4.48
N LEU A 390 20.00 -4.73 3.47
CA LEU A 390 20.73 -3.52 3.08
C LEU A 390 19.93 -2.26 3.37
N ALA A 391 20.60 -1.21 3.83
CA ALA A 391 20.04 0.12 3.88
C ALA A 391 19.98 0.71 2.47
N ILE A 392 18.79 1.05 1.99
CA ILE A 392 18.55 1.60 0.65
C ILE A 392 18.25 3.11 0.67
N GLY A 393 18.08 3.69 1.86
CA GLY A 393 17.82 5.12 2.00
C GLY A 393 17.32 5.50 3.39
N ARG A 394 16.80 6.71 3.48
CA ARG A 394 16.15 7.24 4.69
C ARG A 394 14.85 7.94 4.33
N LYS A 395 13.91 7.94 5.26
CA LYS A 395 12.63 8.63 5.15
C LYS A 395 12.27 9.27 6.48
N ASP A 396 11.80 10.51 6.43
CA ASP A 396 11.17 11.13 7.58
C ASP A 396 9.67 10.84 7.58
N VAL A 397 9.19 10.34 8.71
CA VAL A 397 7.78 10.10 8.99
C VAL A 397 7.27 11.28 9.81
N TYR A 398 6.30 12.03 9.29
CA TYR A 398 5.89 13.31 9.88
C TYR A 398 4.68 13.18 10.78
N ASN A 399 4.77 13.75 11.97
CA ASN A 399 3.64 14.02 12.83
C ASN A 399 2.86 15.22 12.26
N ILE A 400 1.59 14.98 11.94
CA ILE A 400 0.71 16.00 11.34
C ILE A 400 -0.17 16.73 12.35
N ASP A 401 -0.01 16.50 13.66
CA ASP A 401 -0.82 17.15 14.68
C ASP A 401 -0.67 18.68 14.60
N GLY A 402 -1.80 19.37 14.57
CA GLY A 402 -1.86 20.82 14.42
C GLY A 402 -1.61 21.35 13.00
N LYS A 403 -1.43 20.49 12.00
CA LYS A 403 -1.34 20.87 10.60
C LYS A 403 -2.73 20.79 9.94
N THR A 404 -3.03 21.70 9.03
CA THR A 404 -4.28 21.66 8.24
C THR A 404 -4.16 20.55 7.20
N SER A 405 -5.12 19.63 7.19
CA SER A 405 -5.15 18.55 6.19
C SER A 405 -5.61 19.06 4.82
N ALA A 406 -5.27 18.33 3.77
CA ALA A 406 -5.78 18.62 2.42
C ALA A 406 -7.31 18.54 2.34
N LYS A 407 -7.92 17.66 3.15
CA LYS A 407 -9.38 17.56 3.27
C LYS A 407 -10.01 18.83 3.84
N GLU A 408 -9.43 19.41 4.87
CA GLU A 408 -9.90 20.67 5.44
C GLU A 408 -9.67 21.82 4.46
N TRP A 409 -8.52 21.86 3.82
CA TRP A 409 -8.19 22.86 2.81
C TRP A 409 -9.16 22.89 1.63
N ILE A 410 -9.54 21.70 1.07
CA ILE A 410 -10.42 21.63 -0.10
C ILE A 410 -11.91 21.84 0.24
N LYS A 411 -12.33 21.46 1.45
CA LYS A 411 -13.72 21.56 1.89
C LYS A 411 -14.08 22.98 2.33
N GLN A 412 -14.26 23.86 1.37
CA GLN A 412 -14.93 25.14 1.66
C GLN A 412 -16.44 24.98 1.47
N PRO A 413 -17.26 25.51 2.38
CA PRO A 413 -18.70 25.43 2.27
C PRO A 413 -19.16 26.23 1.04
N ILE A 414 -19.79 25.55 0.10
CA ILE A 414 -20.49 26.16 -1.03
C ILE A 414 -21.92 26.34 -0.57
N LYS A 415 -22.33 27.59 -0.35
CA LYS A 415 -23.67 27.93 0.15
C LYS A 415 -24.72 27.97 -0.96
N GLY A 416 -25.93 27.50 -0.64
CA GLY A 416 -27.16 27.91 -1.33
C GLY A 416 -27.47 27.22 -2.65
N ILE A 417 -27.15 25.96 -2.85
CA ILE A 417 -27.27 25.32 -4.16
C ILE A 417 -28.30 24.19 -4.11
N SER A 418 -29.22 24.19 -5.10
CA SER A 418 -30.17 23.10 -5.29
C SER A 418 -29.46 21.84 -5.77
N VAL A 419 -29.73 20.73 -5.11
CA VAL A 419 -29.18 19.42 -5.42
C VAL A 419 -30.12 18.68 -6.38
N GLU A 420 -29.59 18.24 -7.52
CA GLU A 420 -30.34 17.50 -8.53
C GLU A 420 -29.78 16.09 -8.67
N GLU A 421 -30.66 15.10 -8.83
CA GLU A 421 -30.24 13.73 -9.11
C GLU A 421 -29.84 13.60 -10.58
N LYS A 422 -28.65 13.06 -10.85
CA LYS A 422 -28.11 12.86 -12.20
C LYS A 422 -27.68 11.41 -12.43
N PRO A 423 -27.59 10.98 -13.69
CA PRO A 423 -27.06 9.66 -14.04
C PRO A 423 -25.66 9.45 -13.50
N THR A 424 -25.34 8.21 -13.12
CA THR A 424 -24.03 7.80 -12.62
C THR A 424 -23.24 7.15 -13.73
N PHE A 425 -21.97 7.56 -13.90
CA PHE A 425 -21.03 6.89 -14.79
C PHE A 425 -20.28 5.78 -14.07
N SER A 426 -20.15 4.65 -14.73
CA SER A 426 -19.16 3.63 -14.35
C SER A 426 -17.84 3.83 -15.11
N SER A 427 -17.92 4.45 -16.27
CA SER A 427 -16.79 4.92 -17.09
C SER A 427 -17.24 6.18 -17.82
N ALA A 428 -16.34 6.86 -18.54
CA ALA A 428 -16.68 8.01 -19.36
C ALA A 428 -17.76 7.74 -20.45
N LEU A 429 -18.09 6.49 -20.69
CA LEU A 429 -18.87 6.03 -21.84
C LEU A 429 -20.14 5.30 -21.48
N SER A 430 -20.30 4.81 -20.26
CA SER A 430 -21.48 4.04 -19.86
C SER A 430 -22.14 4.61 -18.63
N VAL A 431 -23.45 4.85 -18.74
CA VAL A 431 -24.30 5.17 -17.60
C VAL A 431 -24.74 3.87 -16.95
N LYS A 432 -24.55 3.76 -15.65
CA LYS A 432 -25.07 2.62 -14.87
C LYS A 432 -26.03 3.10 -13.81
N GLU A 433 -27.12 2.39 -13.68
CA GLU A 433 -27.93 2.43 -12.47
C GLU A 433 -27.19 1.63 -11.38
N GLY A 434 -26.48 2.34 -10.52
CA GLY A 434 -25.78 1.71 -9.41
C GLY A 434 -26.67 1.53 -8.19
N LYS A 435 -26.55 0.41 -7.51
CA LYS A 435 -27.28 0.10 -6.27
C LYS A 435 -27.00 1.10 -5.12
N ASN A 436 -25.95 1.90 -5.22
CA ASN A 436 -25.45 2.77 -4.14
C ASN A 436 -25.14 4.21 -4.60
N CYS A 437 -25.71 4.64 -5.72
CA CYS A 437 -25.44 5.98 -6.22
C CYS A 437 -26.40 6.98 -5.59
N ASN A 438 -25.95 7.67 -4.56
CA ASN A 438 -26.52 8.95 -4.17
C ASN A 438 -26.03 10.01 -5.16
N THR A 439 -26.68 10.08 -6.29
CA THR A 439 -26.31 10.92 -7.42
C THR A 439 -26.83 12.34 -7.24
N LYS A 440 -26.60 12.90 -6.05
CA LYS A 440 -26.96 14.26 -5.76
C LYS A 440 -25.78 15.16 -6.01
N ILE A 441 -25.82 15.86 -7.12
CA ILE A 441 -24.79 16.83 -7.51
C ILE A 441 -25.43 18.21 -7.62
N ASN A 442 -24.68 19.25 -7.27
CA ASN A 442 -25.12 20.62 -7.44
C ASN A 442 -25.49 20.91 -8.90
N ARG A 443 -26.61 21.60 -9.12
CA ARG A 443 -27.12 21.90 -10.47
C ARG A 443 -26.10 22.62 -11.36
N ASN A 444 -25.29 23.52 -10.78
CA ASN A 444 -24.25 24.26 -11.47
C ASN A 444 -22.88 23.60 -11.44
N ALA A 445 -22.79 22.37 -10.95
CA ALA A 445 -21.52 21.67 -10.89
C ALA A 445 -21.00 21.36 -12.30
N LEU A 446 -19.71 21.60 -12.47
CA LEU A 446 -18.94 21.26 -13.67
C LEU A 446 -18.69 19.75 -13.73
N GLY A 447 -18.62 19.11 -12.58
CA GLY A 447 -18.38 17.70 -12.40
C GLY A 447 -18.29 17.35 -10.91
N CYS A 448 -17.76 16.16 -10.60
CA CYS A 448 -17.48 15.78 -9.22
C CYS A 448 -16.07 15.21 -9.06
N TYR A 449 -15.47 15.52 -7.93
CA TYR A 449 -14.26 14.87 -7.43
C TYR A 449 -14.66 13.70 -6.54
N SER A 450 -14.24 12.51 -6.92
CA SER A 450 -14.49 11.28 -6.17
C SER A 450 -13.24 10.86 -5.42
N ASN A 451 -13.38 10.57 -4.14
CA ASN A 451 -12.34 9.92 -3.35
C ASN A 451 -12.85 8.57 -2.84
N MET A 452 -12.31 7.48 -3.37
CA MET A 452 -12.79 6.12 -3.12
C MET A 452 -12.23 5.49 -1.83
N GLY A 453 -11.45 6.23 -1.06
CA GLY A 453 -10.89 5.81 0.23
C GLY A 453 -11.64 6.40 1.42
N ASN A 454 -11.58 5.72 2.57
CA ASN A 454 -12.18 6.22 3.81
C ASN A 454 -11.39 7.41 4.40
N ASN A 455 -10.09 7.45 4.16
CA ASN A 455 -9.24 8.58 4.53
C ASN A 455 -8.90 9.39 3.28
N VAL A 456 -9.33 10.66 3.25
CA VAL A 456 -9.12 11.57 2.11
C VAL A 456 -7.66 12.01 2.00
N ASP A 457 -7.00 12.13 3.13
CA ASP A 457 -5.66 12.72 3.19
C ASP A 457 -4.56 11.68 2.98
N GLN A 458 -4.83 10.40 3.23
CA GLN A 458 -3.85 9.33 3.04
C GLN A 458 -3.48 9.15 1.56
N ASN A 459 -2.20 8.89 1.30
CA ASN A 459 -1.68 8.63 -0.04
C ASN A 459 -2.22 7.31 -0.62
N GLN A 460 -3.37 7.36 -1.24
CA GLN A 460 -4.06 6.20 -1.84
C GLN A 460 -4.48 6.47 -3.26
N GLN A 461 -3.93 7.14 -4.09
CA GLN A 461 -4.25 7.37 -5.53
C GLN A 461 -5.67 6.98 -6.03
N LYS A 462 -6.62 6.76 -5.12
CA LYS A 462 -8.00 6.37 -5.40
C LYS A 462 -8.88 7.60 -5.59
N VAL A 463 -8.44 8.49 -6.46
CA VAL A 463 -9.16 9.72 -6.80
C VAL A 463 -9.51 9.73 -8.27
N ALA A 464 -10.68 10.30 -8.58
CA ALA A 464 -11.16 10.44 -9.96
C ALA A 464 -12.02 11.70 -10.09
N ILE A 465 -12.07 12.24 -11.30
CA ILE A 465 -12.98 13.32 -11.69
C ILE A 465 -14.00 12.76 -12.69
N PHE A 466 -15.26 13.10 -12.49
CA PHE A 466 -16.35 12.74 -13.38
C PHE A 466 -17.17 13.98 -13.73
N THR A 467 -17.64 14.04 -14.97
CA THR A 467 -18.40 15.20 -15.45
C THR A 467 -19.92 15.09 -15.21
N SER A 468 -20.42 13.98 -14.70
CA SER A 468 -21.86 13.75 -14.63
C SER A 468 -22.41 13.13 -13.38
N CYS A 469 -21.58 12.51 -12.55
CA CYS A 469 -22.06 11.82 -11.37
C CYS A 469 -21.54 12.45 -10.10
N ASP A 470 -22.26 12.24 -9.01
CA ASP A 470 -21.68 12.34 -7.71
C ASP A 470 -21.18 10.97 -7.26
N SER A 471 -20.12 10.95 -6.51
CA SER A 471 -19.65 9.74 -5.86
C SER A 471 -20.56 9.46 -4.68
N SER A 472 -21.06 8.23 -4.58
CA SER A 472 -21.77 7.73 -3.40
C SER A 472 -20.88 7.71 -2.14
N ASN A 473 -19.66 8.10 -2.29
CA ASN A 473 -18.65 8.14 -1.25
C ASN A 473 -18.76 9.45 -0.45
N ALA A 474 -18.85 9.35 0.87
CA ALA A 474 -18.94 10.48 1.80
C ALA A 474 -17.79 11.51 1.68
N ASN A 475 -16.74 11.17 0.95
CA ASN A 475 -15.54 11.99 0.75
C ASN A 475 -15.47 12.64 -0.64
N GLY A 476 -16.48 12.47 -1.48
CA GLY A 476 -16.60 13.18 -2.73
C GLY A 476 -17.06 14.64 -2.54
N LEU A 477 -16.82 15.47 -3.54
CA LEU A 477 -17.33 16.83 -3.56
C LEU A 477 -17.66 17.29 -4.98
N SER A 478 -18.66 18.18 -5.11
CA SER A 478 -19.00 18.81 -6.37
C SER A 478 -17.90 19.78 -6.80
N ILE A 479 -17.54 19.75 -8.09
CA ILE A 479 -16.61 20.71 -8.68
C ILE A 479 -17.43 21.88 -9.18
N MET A 480 -17.19 23.06 -8.60
CA MET A 480 -17.87 24.30 -8.91
C MET A 480 -16.87 25.30 -9.49
N PRO A 481 -17.30 26.35 -10.21
CA PRO A 481 -16.40 27.41 -10.65
C PRO A 481 -15.50 27.97 -9.54
N GLU A 482 -16.05 28.09 -8.33
CA GLU A 482 -15.39 28.70 -7.17
C GLU A 482 -14.30 27.83 -6.53
N ASN A 483 -14.39 26.51 -6.66
CA ASN A 483 -13.41 25.59 -6.10
C ASN A 483 -12.58 24.84 -7.16
N TYR A 484 -12.79 25.16 -8.42
CA TYR A 484 -12.20 24.43 -9.56
C TYR A 484 -10.68 24.32 -9.46
N GLU A 485 -9.99 25.43 -9.26
CA GLU A 485 -8.52 25.46 -9.16
C GLU A 485 -8.02 24.57 -8.01
N ARG A 486 -8.60 24.68 -6.83
CA ARG A 486 -8.22 23.86 -5.68
C ARG A 486 -8.42 22.38 -5.93
N VAL A 487 -9.54 22.03 -6.55
CA VAL A 487 -9.84 20.62 -6.85
C VAL A 487 -8.86 20.07 -7.89
N MET A 488 -8.58 20.81 -8.97
CA MET A 488 -7.60 20.39 -9.98
C MET A 488 -6.20 20.26 -9.37
N THR A 489 -5.82 21.21 -8.54
CA THR A 489 -4.53 21.23 -7.88
C THR A 489 -4.36 20.02 -6.93
N LEU A 490 -5.36 19.71 -6.11
CA LEU A 490 -5.31 18.53 -5.25
C LEU A 490 -5.34 17.22 -6.03
N PHE A 491 -6.17 17.16 -7.08
CA PHE A 491 -6.24 16.00 -7.94
C PHE A 491 -4.88 15.74 -8.60
N ALA A 492 -4.24 16.76 -9.16
CA ALA A 492 -2.90 16.67 -9.75
C ALA A 492 -1.86 16.20 -8.71
N ALA A 493 -1.81 16.86 -7.55
CA ALA A 493 -0.88 16.49 -6.49
C ALA A 493 -1.01 15.01 -6.09
N ARG A 494 -2.24 14.51 -5.98
CA ARG A 494 -2.50 13.10 -5.62
C ARG A 494 -2.25 12.09 -6.75
N ARG A 495 -2.19 12.55 -8.00
CA ARG A 495 -1.91 11.68 -9.16
C ARG A 495 -0.45 11.67 -9.57
N LEU A 496 0.29 12.74 -9.27
CA LEU A 496 1.70 12.89 -9.61
C LEU A 496 2.64 11.99 -8.81
N VAL A 497 2.28 11.67 -7.56
CA VAL A 497 3.11 10.85 -6.67
C VAL A 497 2.54 9.44 -6.57
N ASN A 498 3.29 8.47 -7.08
CA ASN A 498 2.89 7.07 -7.00
C ASN A 498 2.99 6.56 -5.57
N LYS A 499 1.91 5.90 -5.12
CA LYS A 499 1.92 5.18 -3.86
C LYS A 499 2.83 3.95 -3.96
N ASN A 500 3.70 3.81 -2.96
CA ASN A 500 4.52 2.63 -2.75
C ASN A 500 4.64 2.35 -1.24
N TRP A 501 5.35 1.29 -0.87
CA TRP A 501 5.52 0.91 0.52
C TRP A 501 6.28 1.96 1.38
N MET A 502 7.07 2.84 0.74
CA MET A 502 7.82 3.87 1.45
C MET A 502 6.94 5.06 1.87
N ASN A 503 5.97 5.43 1.04
CA ASN A 503 5.13 6.63 1.23
C ASN A 503 3.65 6.33 1.51
N TRP A 504 3.29 5.08 1.71
CA TRP A 504 1.90 4.64 1.85
C TRP A 504 1.15 5.25 3.04
N ALA A 505 1.89 5.59 4.10
CA ALA A 505 1.36 6.16 5.33
C ALA A 505 1.40 7.70 5.35
N ASP A 506 1.92 8.34 4.30
CA ASP A 506 1.98 9.79 4.21
C ASP A 506 0.59 10.39 4.05
N GLU A 507 0.38 11.52 4.67
CA GLU A 507 -0.88 12.25 4.64
C GLU A 507 -0.71 13.56 3.85
N TYR A 508 -1.70 13.86 2.99
CA TYR A 508 -1.73 15.11 2.25
C TYR A 508 -2.18 16.26 3.15
N LEU A 509 -1.39 17.33 3.15
CA LEU A 509 -1.61 18.56 3.91
C LEU A 509 -2.07 19.70 3.00
N ALA A 510 -2.58 20.77 3.62
CA ALA A 510 -2.79 22.02 2.92
C ALA A 510 -1.46 22.55 2.37
N PRO A 511 -1.41 23.00 1.12
CA PRO A 511 -0.19 23.52 0.51
C PRO A 511 0.18 24.92 1.01
N ASN A 512 1.43 25.31 0.77
CA ASN A 512 1.86 26.68 0.95
C ASN A 512 1.46 27.53 -0.26
N GLU A 513 0.28 28.15 -0.22
CA GLU A 513 -0.23 29.00 -1.30
C GLU A 513 0.57 30.30 -1.49
N SER A 514 1.43 30.68 -0.52
CA SER A 514 2.29 31.87 -0.61
C SER A 514 3.62 31.59 -1.30
N HIS A 515 3.89 30.37 -1.71
CA HIS A 515 5.14 30.00 -2.39
C HIS A 515 5.19 30.65 -3.80
N PRO A 516 6.33 31.19 -4.23
CA PRO A 516 6.46 31.87 -5.54
C PRO A 516 6.02 31.03 -6.76
N LYS A 517 6.15 29.71 -6.67
CA LYS A 517 5.74 28.76 -7.70
C LYS A 517 4.28 28.28 -7.61
N TRP A 518 3.52 28.80 -6.65
CA TRP A 518 2.15 28.36 -6.42
C TRP A 518 1.25 28.54 -7.64
N ASN A 519 1.21 29.76 -8.21
CA ASN A 519 0.35 30.06 -9.35
C ASN A 519 0.71 29.24 -10.60
N GLU A 520 1.99 29.02 -10.85
CA GLU A 520 2.45 28.15 -11.94
C GLU A 520 1.97 26.71 -11.71
N PHE A 521 2.12 26.17 -10.49
CA PHE A 521 1.66 24.82 -10.17
C PHE A 521 0.14 24.68 -10.31
N VAL A 522 -0.64 25.69 -9.92
CA VAL A 522 -2.11 25.71 -10.10
C VAL A 522 -2.46 25.66 -11.58
N SER A 523 -1.84 26.50 -12.41
CA SER A 523 -2.09 26.55 -13.85
C SER A 523 -1.71 25.22 -14.53
N ASP A 524 -0.55 24.68 -14.21
CA ASP A 524 -0.08 23.40 -14.72
C ASP A 524 -0.98 22.24 -14.26
N SER A 525 -1.50 22.32 -13.01
CA SER A 525 -2.44 21.32 -12.48
C SER A 525 -3.75 21.25 -13.24
N ILE A 526 -4.24 22.37 -13.75
CA ILE A 526 -5.43 22.41 -14.61
C ILE A 526 -5.16 21.59 -15.87
N VAL A 527 -4.06 21.88 -16.58
CA VAL A 527 -3.71 21.19 -17.82
C VAL A 527 -3.43 19.71 -17.56
N TYR A 528 -2.60 19.41 -16.56
CA TYR A 528 -2.31 18.03 -16.18
C TYR A 528 -3.59 17.22 -15.91
N SER A 529 -4.54 17.79 -15.16
CA SER A 529 -5.78 17.12 -14.77
C SER A 529 -6.69 16.81 -15.94
N LEU A 530 -6.72 17.66 -16.98
CA LEU A 530 -7.55 17.42 -18.16
C LEU A 530 -7.20 16.11 -18.87
N PHE A 531 -5.93 15.75 -18.87
CA PHE A 531 -5.40 14.63 -19.64
C PHE A 531 -5.08 13.39 -18.78
N GLU A 532 -5.26 13.49 -17.47
CA GLU A 532 -5.03 12.38 -16.55
C GLU A 532 -6.10 11.29 -16.74
N SER A 533 -5.69 10.04 -16.72
CA SER A 533 -6.53 8.87 -17.02
C SER A 533 -7.75 8.70 -16.11
N LYS A 534 -7.73 9.30 -14.91
CA LYS A 534 -8.84 9.29 -13.96
C LYS A 534 -9.70 10.57 -14.01
N CYS A 535 -9.46 11.44 -14.97
CA CYS A 535 -10.38 12.51 -15.30
C CYS A 535 -11.32 12.04 -16.40
N ASN A 536 -12.45 11.44 -15.99
CA ASN A 536 -13.41 10.82 -16.89
C ASN A 536 -14.38 11.89 -17.44
N GLN A 537 -14.00 12.45 -18.57
CA GLN A 537 -14.75 13.48 -19.29
C GLN A 537 -15.59 12.85 -20.40
N ALA A 538 -16.84 13.21 -20.47
CA ALA A 538 -17.71 12.79 -21.57
C ALA A 538 -18.88 13.76 -21.77
N SER A 539 -19.25 13.96 -23.03
CA SER A 539 -20.55 14.52 -23.42
C SER A 539 -21.41 13.42 -23.96
N LEU A 540 -22.60 13.26 -23.41
CA LEU A 540 -23.54 12.21 -23.78
C LEU A 540 -24.92 12.81 -24.00
N ARG A 541 -25.67 12.32 -25.02
CA ARG A 541 -26.99 12.83 -25.37
C ARG A 541 -28.04 11.76 -25.26
N GLN A 542 -29.26 12.19 -24.90
CA GLN A 542 -30.44 11.34 -24.84
C GLN A 542 -30.25 10.09 -23.96
N ILE A 543 -29.41 10.21 -22.93
CA ILE A 543 -29.18 9.12 -21.96
C ILE A 543 -30.45 8.91 -21.14
N GLU A 544 -30.99 7.70 -21.17
CA GLU A 544 -32.12 7.36 -20.32
C GLU A 544 -31.65 6.93 -18.92
N PHE A 545 -32.18 7.60 -17.90
CA PHE A 545 -31.92 7.28 -16.53
C PHE A 545 -33.17 7.51 -15.70
N LYS A 546 -33.67 6.44 -15.04
CA LYS A 546 -34.90 6.46 -14.25
C LYS A 546 -36.11 7.05 -15.00
N GLY A 547 -36.28 6.64 -16.27
CA GLY A 547 -37.38 7.06 -17.13
C GLY A 547 -37.31 8.52 -17.62
N LYS A 548 -36.21 9.22 -17.39
CA LYS A 548 -35.96 10.57 -17.85
C LYS A 548 -34.75 10.60 -18.80
N LYS A 549 -34.86 11.39 -19.87
CA LYS A 549 -33.76 11.61 -20.79
C LYS A 549 -32.86 12.75 -20.32
N TRP A 550 -31.57 12.54 -20.39
CA TRP A 550 -30.54 13.46 -19.93
C TRP A 550 -29.55 13.80 -21.04
N ASN A 551 -29.11 15.05 -21.06
CA ASN A 551 -27.94 15.48 -21.81
C ASN A 551 -26.83 15.83 -20.82
N ILE A 552 -25.63 15.33 -21.07
CA ILE A 552 -24.46 15.53 -20.24
C ILE A 552 -23.40 16.19 -21.09
N TYR A 553 -22.92 17.33 -20.66
CA TYR A 553 -21.96 18.15 -21.38
C TYR A 553 -20.62 18.15 -20.68
N ASN A 554 -19.55 18.12 -21.49
CA ASN A 554 -18.18 18.20 -21.00
C ASN A 554 -17.76 19.66 -20.84
N GLU A 555 -17.83 20.19 -19.62
CA GLU A 555 -17.34 21.54 -19.30
C GLU A 555 -15.81 21.62 -19.18
N PHE A 556 -15.12 20.49 -19.26
CA PHE A 556 -13.65 20.38 -19.20
C PHE A 556 -12.99 20.46 -20.56
N PHE A 557 -13.75 20.73 -21.62
CA PHE A 557 -13.18 20.88 -22.96
C PHE A 557 -12.44 22.20 -23.08
N TRP A 558 -11.25 22.19 -23.67
CA TRP A 558 -10.27 23.28 -23.63
C TRP A 558 -10.19 24.12 -24.93
N MET A 559 -10.78 23.68 -26.04
CA MET A 559 -10.86 24.44 -27.28
C MET A 559 -12.10 25.35 -27.33
N SER A 560 -12.03 26.41 -28.11
CA SER A 560 -13.17 27.32 -28.28
C SER A 560 -14.35 26.66 -29.00
N LYS A 561 -15.55 27.15 -28.70
CA LYS A 561 -16.76 26.69 -29.41
C LYS A 561 -16.67 26.92 -30.92
N ASP A 562 -16.12 28.07 -31.34
CA ASP A 562 -16.06 28.44 -32.75
C ASP A 562 -15.12 27.51 -33.53
N GLU A 563 -13.98 27.17 -32.97
CA GLU A 563 -13.08 26.14 -33.55
C GLU A 563 -13.74 24.77 -33.66
N ILE A 564 -14.43 24.33 -32.62
CA ILE A 564 -15.10 23.02 -32.61
C ILE A 564 -16.28 23.01 -33.60
N LEU A 565 -17.05 24.09 -33.69
CA LEU A 565 -18.14 24.22 -34.65
C LEU A 565 -17.61 24.23 -36.09
N GLN A 566 -16.48 24.90 -36.34
CA GLN A 566 -15.85 24.91 -37.66
C GLN A 566 -15.38 23.48 -38.04
N LEU A 567 -14.65 22.80 -37.15
CA LEU A 567 -14.23 21.43 -37.38
C LEU A 567 -15.40 20.48 -37.62
N ALA A 568 -16.48 20.64 -36.86
CA ALA A 568 -17.69 19.85 -37.05
C ALA A 568 -18.38 20.13 -38.42
N SER A 569 -18.43 21.39 -38.84
CA SER A 569 -18.94 21.79 -40.14
C SER A 569 -18.10 21.24 -41.28
N ASP A 570 -16.78 21.36 -41.19
CA ASP A 570 -15.84 20.88 -42.20
C ASP A 570 -15.93 19.35 -42.40
N HIS A 571 -16.37 18.61 -41.37
CA HIS A 571 -16.54 17.18 -41.37
C HIS A 571 -18.02 16.72 -41.40
N GLN A 572 -18.96 17.63 -41.72
CA GLN A 572 -20.40 17.36 -41.90
C GLN A 572 -21.08 16.73 -40.68
N LEU A 573 -20.61 17.04 -39.47
CA LEU A 573 -21.22 16.58 -38.22
C LEU A 573 -22.42 17.45 -37.81
N ASP A 574 -23.54 17.29 -38.46
CA ASP A 574 -24.73 18.17 -38.38
C ASP A 574 -25.38 18.28 -36.99
N GLU A 575 -25.18 17.32 -36.11
CA GLU A 575 -25.77 17.32 -34.77
C GLU A 575 -25.31 18.46 -33.87
N CYS A 576 -24.19 19.09 -34.19
CA CYS A 576 -23.63 20.21 -33.41
C CYS A 576 -24.51 21.47 -33.48
N TYR A 577 -25.17 21.68 -34.58
CA TYR A 577 -25.87 22.95 -34.87
C TYR A 577 -27.16 23.15 -34.10
N ASN A 578 -27.76 22.06 -33.60
CA ASN A 578 -29.06 22.09 -32.95
C ASN A 578 -29.02 22.13 -31.43
N ASP A 579 -27.83 22.19 -30.84
CA ASP A 579 -27.68 22.21 -29.39
C ASP A 579 -27.49 23.62 -28.85
N ALA A 580 -28.44 24.13 -28.08
CA ALA A 580 -28.39 25.49 -27.51
C ALA A 580 -27.14 25.75 -26.63
N ARG A 581 -26.50 24.69 -26.12
CA ARG A 581 -25.25 24.82 -25.35
C ARG A 581 -24.01 25.02 -26.23
N THR A 582 -24.05 24.69 -27.50
CA THR A 582 -22.96 25.02 -28.43
C THR A 582 -22.77 26.53 -28.59
N ALA A 583 -23.76 27.32 -28.17
CA ALA A 583 -23.67 28.78 -28.16
C ALA A 583 -22.70 29.34 -27.11
N LYS A 584 -22.14 28.54 -26.23
CA LYS A 584 -21.22 28.98 -25.16
C LYS A 584 -19.91 28.21 -25.19
N ASP A 585 -18.82 28.94 -24.97
CA ASP A 585 -17.56 28.34 -24.66
C ASP A 585 -17.66 27.52 -23.36
N ARG A 586 -16.88 26.44 -23.28
CA ARG A 586 -16.79 25.61 -22.09
C ARG A 586 -16.08 26.34 -20.96
N PHE A 587 -16.41 26.00 -19.75
CA PHE A 587 -15.81 26.63 -18.57
C PHE A 587 -14.28 26.56 -18.59
N VAL A 588 -13.69 25.43 -18.95
CA VAL A 588 -12.23 25.28 -18.96
C VAL A 588 -11.59 26.13 -20.04
N TYR A 589 -12.17 26.19 -21.25
CA TYR A 589 -11.66 27.13 -22.27
C TYR A 589 -11.60 28.55 -21.73
N GLN A 590 -12.71 29.07 -21.18
CA GLN A 590 -12.76 30.39 -20.59
C GLN A 590 -11.74 30.60 -19.49
N LYS A 591 -11.54 29.58 -18.64
CA LYS A 591 -10.58 29.62 -17.55
C LYS A 591 -9.14 29.72 -18.05
N LEU A 592 -8.79 28.94 -19.07
CA LEU A 592 -7.45 28.98 -19.70
C LEU A 592 -7.09 30.34 -20.28
N GLN A 593 -8.09 31.13 -20.73
CA GLN A 593 -7.86 32.50 -21.20
C GLN A 593 -7.49 33.49 -20.09
N THR A 594 -7.68 33.11 -18.82
CA THR A 594 -7.46 34.00 -17.66
C THR A 594 -6.18 33.64 -16.86
N ILE A 595 -5.44 32.63 -17.25
CA ILE A 595 -4.24 32.16 -16.56
C ILE A 595 -3.03 32.13 -17.48
N THR A 596 -1.85 32.19 -16.88
CA THR A 596 -0.59 32.04 -17.61
C THR A 596 -0.11 30.58 -17.43
N LEU A 597 0.15 29.92 -18.54
CA LEU A 597 0.64 28.54 -18.58
C LEU A 597 2.17 28.53 -18.65
N SER A 598 2.77 27.45 -18.11
CA SER A 598 4.17 27.16 -18.39
C SER A 598 4.37 26.69 -19.84
N SER A 599 5.61 26.69 -20.32
CA SER A 599 5.97 26.19 -21.65
C SER A 599 5.57 24.72 -21.84
N GLU A 600 5.73 23.91 -20.80
CA GLU A 600 5.40 22.49 -20.81
C GLU A 600 3.87 22.27 -20.86
N ALA A 601 3.10 23.02 -20.07
CA ALA A 601 1.65 22.96 -20.10
C ALA A 601 1.09 23.43 -21.44
N GLN A 602 1.65 24.50 -22.01
CA GLN A 602 1.26 24.99 -23.34
C GLN A 602 1.55 23.95 -24.42
N ALA A 603 2.73 23.34 -24.41
CA ALA A 603 3.09 22.30 -25.38
C ALA A 603 2.15 21.07 -25.32
N VAL A 604 1.69 20.69 -24.12
CA VAL A 604 0.68 19.64 -23.96
C VAL A 604 -0.65 20.02 -24.58
N LEU A 605 -1.12 21.27 -24.37
CA LEU A 605 -2.38 21.75 -24.97
C LEU A 605 -2.27 21.83 -26.47
N ASP A 606 -1.21 22.41 -27.01
CA ASP A 606 -1.00 22.54 -28.45
C ASP A 606 -1.02 21.18 -29.15
N LYS A 607 -0.37 20.17 -28.54
CA LYS A 607 -0.37 18.81 -29.07
C LYS A 607 -1.72 18.11 -28.93
N ALA A 608 -2.45 18.39 -27.85
CA ALA A 608 -3.82 17.91 -27.68
C ALA A 608 -4.75 18.49 -28.74
N ASP A 609 -4.63 19.78 -29.06
CA ASP A 609 -5.39 20.45 -30.12
C ASP A 609 -5.12 19.83 -31.51
N GLU A 610 -3.85 19.53 -31.80
CA GLU A 610 -3.46 18.85 -33.04
C GLU A 610 -4.14 17.48 -33.15
N ILE A 611 -4.16 16.71 -32.03
CA ILE A 611 -4.82 15.39 -31.97
C ILE A 611 -6.33 15.54 -32.14
N VAL A 612 -6.96 16.53 -31.50
CA VAL A 612 -8.40 16.79 -31.69
C VAL A 612 -8.70 17.04 -33.15
N ARG A 613 -7.97 17.94 -33.81
CA ARG A 613 -8.15 18.26 -35.22
C ARG A 613 -7.96 17.06 -36.13
N SER A 614 -6.90 16.30 -35.94
CA SER A 614 -6.61 15.13 -36.78
C SER A 614 -7.61 14.00 -36.60
N THR A 615 -8.20 13.83 -35.44
CA THR A 615 -9.16 12.76 -35.15
C THR A 615 -10.58 13.07 -35.63
N PHE A 616 -10.91 14.31 -35.97
CA PHE A 616 -12.24 14.66 -36.52
C PHE A 616 -12.57 13.88 -37.79
N LEU A 617 -11.61 13.63 -38.66
CA LEU A 617 -11.76 12.82 -39.87
C LEU A 617 -12.27 11.41 -39.64
N PHE A 618 -12.05 10.89 -38.48
CA PHE A 618 -12.29 9.48 -38.16
C PHE A 618 -13.51 9.28 -37.25
N ARG A 619 -14.17 10.36 -36.82
CA ARG A 619 -15.30 10.27 -35.88
C ARG A 619 -16.48 9.52 -36.45
N GLU A 620 -16.74 9.66 -37.75
CA GLU A 620 -17.82 8.92 -38.44
C GLU A 620 -17.50 7.44 -38.67
N LEU A 621 -16.22 7.09 -38.71
CA LEU A 621 -15.78 5.70 -38.90
C LEU A 621 -15.95 4.86 -37.62
N PHE A 622 -16.15 5.54 -36.51
CA PHE A 622 -16.38 4.87 -35.23
C PHE A 622 -17.79 4.33 -35.21
N ASP A 623 -17.90 3.02 -35.29
CA ASP A 623 -19.16 2.31 -35.18
C ASP A 623 -19.74 2.51 -33.77
N GLY A 624 -20.92 3.12 -33.70
CA GLY A 624 -21.67 3.31 -32.44
C GLY A 624 -22.00 2.02 -31.70
N SER A 625 -21.72 0.85 -32.29
CA SER A 625 -21.80 -0.46 -31.63
C SER A 625 -20.62 -0.75 -30.72
N HIS A 626 -19.49 -0.03 -30.84
CA HIS A 626 -18.32 -0.24 -29.97
C HIS A 626 -18.60 0.36 -28.58
N PRO A 627 -18.63 -0.47 -27.50
CA PRO A 627 -19.08 -0.01 -26.18
C PRO A 627 -18.19 1.07 -25.55
N GLU A 628 -16.97 1.24 -26.04
CA GLU A 628 -16.03 2.26 -25.57
C GLU A 628 -16.11 3.58 -26.37
N TYR A 629 -16.84 3.61 -27.49
CA TYR A 629 -16.69 4.66 -28.50
C TYR A 629 -17.99 5.27 -28.99
N GLN A 630 -18.92 5.51 -28.13
CA GLN A 630 -20.10 6.33 -28.47
C GLN A 630 -19.68 7.80 -28.76
N ILE A 631 -18.67 7.96 -29.61
CA ILE A 631 -18.11 9.27 -29.97
C ILE A 631 -18.84 9.83 -31.19
N MET A 632 -20.11 9.79 -31.15
CA MET A 632 -20.90 10.47 -32.16
C MET A 632 -20.98 11.97 -31.92
N ASN A 633 -20.32 12.44 -30.84
CA ASN A 633 -20.47 13.79 -30.40
C ASN A 633 -19.20 14.61 -30.72
N TRP A 634 -19.39 15.77 -31.35
CA TRP A 634 -18.34 16.75 -31.65
C TRP A 634 -17.59 17.20 -30.38
N ASP A 635 -18.25 17.18 -29.24
CA ASP A 635 -17.81 17.62 -27.91
C ASP A 635 -17.40 16.45 -27.01
N CYS A 636 -16.75 15.46 -27.56
CA CYS A 636 -16.28 14.33 -26.77
C CYS A 636 -15.10 14.72 -25.87
N GLY A 637 -14.96 14.01 -24.75
CA GLY A 637 -13.86 14.23 -23.83
C GLY A 637 -12.57 13.56 -24.27
N TRP A 638 -11.47 13.95 -23.64
CA TRP A 638 -10.13 13.41 -23.93
C TRP A 638 -10.06 11.88 -23.92
N TYR A 639 -10.80 11.23 -23.03
CA TYR A 639 -10.85 9.78 -23.00
C TYR A 639 -11.23 9.16 -24.35
N GLN A 640 -12.24 9.74 -24.97
CA GLN A 640 -12.78 9.31 -26.26
C GLN A 640 -11.83 9.68 -27.41
N ILE A 641 -11.31 10.91 -27.40
CA ILE A 641 -10.32 11.39 -28.38
C ILE A 641 -9.07 10.51 -28.33
N LYS A 642 -8.59 10.20 -27.16
CA LYS A 642 -7.42 9.33 -26.96
C LYS A 642 -7.65 7.91 -27.51
N ALA A 643 -8.88 7.40 -27.43
CA ALA A 643 -9.22 6.11 -28.02
C ALA A 643 -9.11 6.14 -29.54
N LEU A 644 -9.64 7.20 -30.20
CA LEU A 644 -9.48 7.45 -31.64
C LEU A 644 -7.99 7.56 -32.03
N ALA A 645 -7.26 8.39 -31.28
CA ALA A 645 -5.85 8.63 -31.57
C ALA A 645 -4.98 7.36 -31.46
N LYS A 646 -5.35 6.43 -30.58
CA LYS A 646 -4.65 5.11 -30.50
C LYS A 646 -4.76 4.32 -31.80
N GLU A 647 -5.85 4.44 -32.50
CA GLU A 647 -6.11 3.69 -33.73
C GLU A 647 -5.63 4.45 -34.96
N TYR A 648 -5.92 5.73 -35.05
CA TYR A 648 -5.70 6.53 -36.26
C TYR A 648 -4.58 7.58 -36.17
N GLY A 649 -4.06 7.86 -34.98
CA GLY A 649 -3.07 8.92 -34.72
C GLY A 649 -1.97 8.50 -33.72
N LYS A 650 -1.51 7.27 -33.79
CA LYS A 650 -0.60 6.71 -32.77
C LYS A 650 0.67 7.53 -32.57
N ASN A 651 1.32 7.98 -33.66
CA ASN A 651 2.55 8.77 -33.55
C ASN A 651 2.33 10.08 -32.80
N GLN A 652 1.23 10.80 -33.12
CA GLN A 652 0.87 12.04 -32.43
C GLN A 652 0.56 11.80 -30.95
N LEU A 653 -0.08 10.66 -30.63
CA LEU A 653 -0.37 10.29 -29.27
C LEU A 653 0.92 9.92 -28.51
N ASP A 654 1.88 9.28 -29.15
CA ASP A 654 3.19 8.96 -28.54
C ASP A 654 3.98 10.26 -28.26
N GLU A 655 3.99 11.22 -29.17
CA GLU A 655 4.57 12.56 -28.95
C GLU A 655 3.86 13.30 -27.79
N PHE A 656 2.53 13.27 -27.78
CA PHE A 656 1.75 13.81 -26.65
C PHE A 656 2.13 13.19 -25.33
N ASN A 657 2.27 11.88 -25.26
CA ASN A 657 2.63 11.17 -24.03
C ASN A 657 4.02 11.59 -23.50
N VAL A 658 4.97 11.91 -24.40
CA VAL A 658 6.28 12.47 -24.00
C VAL A 658 6.10 13.84 -23.36
N LEU A 659 5.43 14.76 -24.02
CA LEU A 659 5.18 16.12 -23.49
C LEU A 659 4.40 16.08 -22.16
N TYR A 660 3.39 15.22 -22.08
CA TYR A 660 2.60 15.05 -20.86
C TYR A 660 3.45 14.48 -19.70
N LYS A 661 4.37 13.58 -20.01
CA LYS A 661 5.32 13.05 -19.03
C LYS A 661 6.28 14.15 -18.55
N ASP A 662 6.79 14.99 -19.46
CA ASP A 662 7.69 16.09 -19.12
C ASP A 662 7.00 17.10 -18.18
N LEU A 663 5.74 17.44 -18.45
CA LEU A 663 4.91 18.24 -17.54
C LEU A 663 4.77 17.57 -16.17
N ALA A 664 4.45 16.27 -16.13
CA ALA A 664 4.31 15.52 -14.89
C ALA A 664 5.62 15.48 -14.10
N ASP A 665 6.75 15.27 -14.77
CA ASP A 665 8.08 15.19 -14.14
C ASP A 665 8.52 16.55 -13.55
N LYS A 666 8.21 17.64 -14.25
CA LYS A 666 8.37 19.02 -13.73
C LYS A 666 7.52 19.26 -12.47
N MET A 667 6.27 18.84 -12.50
CA MET A 667 5.32 19.10 -11.42
C MET A 667 5.53 18.22 -10.18
N ARG A 668 6.03 17.00 -10.34
CA ARG A 668 6.14 16.01 -9.24
C ARG A 668 6.94 16.51 -8.03
N PRO A 669 8.13 17.12 -8.16
CA PRO A 669 8.86 17.68 -7.03
C PRO A 669 8.08 18.78 -6.30
N MET A 670 7.24 19.52 -7.03
CA MET A 670 6.47 20.62 -6.46
C MET A 670 5.43 20.13 -5.42
N VAL A 671 4.98 18.87 -5.48
CA VAL A 671 4.08 18.29 -4.48
C VAL A 671 4.72 18.34 -3.09
N PHE A 672 6.03 18.12 -3.00
CA PHE A 672 6.80 18.18 -1.76
C PHE A 672 7.22 19.62 -1.42
N ILE A 673 7.71 20.38 -2.40
CA ILE A 673 8.15 21.78 -2.21
C ILE A 673 7.01 22.66 -1.71
N LEU A 674 5.81 22.45 -2.24
CA LEU A 674 4.59 23.17 -1.83
C LEU A 674 3.97 22.62 -0.53
N GLY A 675 4.48 21.51 -0.01
CA GLY A 675 4.07 20.95 1.27
C GLY A 675 2.79 20.12 1.24
N PHE A 676 2.31 19.68 0.08
CA PHE A 676 1.22 18.70 0.00
C PHE A 676 1.60 17.36 0.66
N LEU A 677 2.82 16.92 0.41
CA LEU A 677 3.49 15.80 1.09
C LEU A 677 4.82 16.30 1.67
N LYS A 678 5.31 15.59 2.68
CA LYS A 678 6.59 15.89 3.32
C LYS A 678 7.53 14.70 3.25
#